data_b277d824ea65da10be6db7061047d6f3
#
_entry.id   b277d824ea65da10be6db7061047d6f3
#
_cell.length_a   1.000
_cell.length_b   1.000
_cell.length_c   1.000
_cell.angle_alpha   90.00
_cell.angle_beta   90.00
_cell.angle_gamma   90.00
#
_symmetry.space_group_name_H-M   'P 1'
#
loop_
_entity.id
_entity.type
_entity.pdbx_description
1 polymer ?
#
loop_
_entity_poly.entity_id
_entity_poly.type
_entity_poly.pdbx_seq_one_letter_code
_entity_poly.pdbx_strand_id
1 'polypeptide(L)'
;MTFDRALSFCCHFVIIGLIEHIYGRNFILDQLLCQLNQAQLEAVTSTEGFIRVIAGAGSGKTRALSHRFAFLVNEIGILPGNILCVTFTNKAANEMRHRIHNLIADNDTGYINTFHGFCVSILQEDSHAIQYPKNFLVLDNQDIDSMLKIIYEERGLTLRHKTFSKARDMIEMYKLERYPNYYLDLITMSLDTLRQKYLGATDVNDIIFYGYLYQEKKCFGLDYNDLLKFSLYIFEKNKEILLKWQKRLEYIMIDEFQDIDKIQYQLMKVLCGYHKNLFIVGDPDQTIYSWRGADINYLLNFDKAFPDVKTIMMNENYRSTPQILSVCNSLIDKNKNRMKKDLLPMCHSKNSVLYYHGDTSEEESDWIADQIIKLHKKDISYKDITILYRAHYVTRTLEETLLKKKIPYSIYSGIQFFERMEVKDALSYLRMITYKDDLSFLRIVNVPKRNIGKKRMEFLQAYVNAHHCSFYEALKECVEDPIFKGTDAKDFISLIDAFSVTYEQRTISEVLSDILDRSGYEEMLRTTGNQERLDNLAELKQAVYDYEISCGEEALLPDYLDHIALFTNSDVTDDSDKVKLMTVHAAKGLEFPHVFLCALNEGIFPSKKTSTIEGMEEERRLAFVAMSRAMKSLFLSESHGKNFDGSTRYPSRFILDIDQKFLEYVKKPEDTLIAETKNYIHYSNRYLDGYVAEQTFQVGDKIIHNVFGQGRIKSILSDRNAYMIKFEQIETPRIISFRVPIKRA
;
A
#
# COMPACT_ATOMS: atom_id res chain seq x y z
N MET A 1 -58.95 -23.36 38.80
CA MET A 1 -57.79 -22.63 39.42
C MET A 1 -56.45 -22.93 38.78
N THR A 2 -56.35 -23.37 37.55
CA THR A 2 -55.07 -23.77 36.91
C THR A 2 -54.77 -23.09 35.57
N PHE A 3 -55.71 -22.37 35.01
CA PHE A 3 -55.51 -21.65 33.75
C PHE A 3 -55.01 -20.20 33.91
N ASP A 4 -55.43 -19.52 34.97
CA ASP A 4 -55.01 -18.12 35.26
C ASP A 4 -53.53 -18.00 35.74
N ARG A 5 -52.98 -19.04 36.39
CA ARG A 5 -51.55 -19.03 36.76
C ARG A 5 -50.59 -19.20 35.61
N ALA A 6 -50.98 -19.95 34.56
CA ALA A 6 -50.12 -20.13 33.36
C ALA A 6 -50.06 -18.90 32.48
N LEU A 7 -51.18 -18.17 32.32
CA LEU A 7 -51.19 -16.87 31.61
C LEU A 7 -50.41 -15.78 32.35
N SER A 8 -50.49 -15.72 33.68
CA SER A 8 -49.71 -14.78 34.49
C SER A 8 -48.22 -15.06 34.44
N PHE A 9 -47.81 -16.32 34.33
CA PHE A 9 -46.40 -16.73 34.19
C PHE A 9 -45.85 -16.39 32.80
N CYS A 10 -46.60 -16.64 31.74
CA CYS A 10 -46.20 -16.25 30.36
C CYS A 10 -46.14 -14.72 30.21
N CYS A 11 -47.09 -13.96 30.75
CA CYS A 11 -47.02 -12.49 30.69
C CYS A 11 -45.81 -11.94 31.48
N HIS A 12 -45.47 -12.54 32.62
CA HIS A 12 -44.28 -12.13 33.39
C HIS A 12 -42.96 -12.43 32.62
N PHE A 13 -42.84 -13.56 31.97
CA PHE A 13 -41.67 -13.88 31.15
C PHE A 13 -41.55 -13.00 29.91
N VAL A 14 -42.67 -12.67 29.26
CA VAL A 14 -42.69 -11.75 28.11
C VAL A 14 -42.38 -10.31 28.54
N ILE A 15 -42.89 -9.88 29.69
CA ILE A 15 -42.60 -8.55 30.22
C ILE A 15 -41.14 -8.45 30.73
N ILE A 16 -40.62 -9.49 31.40
CA ILE A 16 -39.21 -9.51 31.81
C ILE A 16 -38.31 -9.55 30.59
N GLY A 17 -38.60 -10.37 29.57
CA GLY A 17 -37.84 -10.40 28.30
C GLY A 17 -37.92 -9.05 27.55
N LEU A 18 -39.08 -8.35 27.55
CA LEU A 18 -39.21 -7.02 26.97
C LEU A 18 -38.46 -5.96 27.79
N ILE A 19 -38.48 -6.06 29.12
CA ILE A 19 -37.74 -5.16 30.01
C ILE A 19 -36.23 -5.39 29.87
N GLU A 20 -35.76 -6.63 29.85
CA GLU A 20 -34.34 -6.94 29.57
C GLU A 20 -33.92 -6.50 28.16
N HIS A 21 -34.81 -6.64 27.18
CA HIS A 21 -34.53 -6.20 25.82
C HIS A 21 -34.49 -4.67 25.68
N ILE A 22 -35.35 -3.94 26.38
CA ILE A 22 -35.39 -2.46 26.39
C ILE A 22 -34.26 -1.89 27.27
N TYR A 23 -34.03 -2.42 28.45
CA TYR A 23 -32.94 -1.97 29.32
C TYR A 23 -31.57 -2.43 28.81
N GLY A 24 -31.46 -3.64 28.23
CA GLY A 24 -30.26 -4.11 27.61
C GLY A 24 -29.89 -3.30 26.35
N ARG A 25 -30.87 -2.94 25.48
CA ARG A 25 -30.65 -2.05 24.34
C ARG A 25 -30.19 -0.65 24.75
N ASN A 26 -30.86 -0.02 25.71
CA ASN A 26 -30.45 1.29 26.20
C ASN A 26 -29.07 1.27 26.85
N PHE A 27 -28.71 0.20 27.54
CA PHE A 27 -27.39 0.03 28.15
C PHE A 27 -26.28 -0.15 27.08
N ILE A 28 -26.53 -0.91 26.02
CA ILE A 28 -25.58 -1.08 24.91
C ILE A 28 -25.42 0.23 24.11
N LEU A 29 -26.52 0.94 23.84
CA LEU A 29 -26.51 2.24 23.18
C LEU A 29 -25.71 3.26 23.97
N ASP A 30 -25.96 3.36 25.29
CA ASP A 30 -25.21 4.24 26.18
C ASP A 30 -23.71 3.90 26.17
N GLN A 31 -23.33 2.62 26.18
CA GLN A 31 -21.93 2.20 26.08
C GLN A 31 -21.32 2.51 24.71
N LEU A 32 -22.08 2.36 23.62
CA LEU A 32 -21.59 2.62 22.25
C LEU A 32 -21.31 4.12 22.03
N LEU A 33 -22.18 5.00 22.54
CA LEU A 33 -22.15 6.44 22.23
C LEU A 33 -21.47 7.29 23.30
N CYS A 34 -21.49 6.90 24.59
CA CYS A 34 -20.99 7.71 25.70
C CYS A 34 -19.48 8.04 25.64
N GLN A 35 -18.73 7.25 24.88
CA GLN A 35 -17.28 7.43 24.73
C GLN A 35 -16.89 8.31 23.53
N LEU A 36 -17.86 8.79 22.75
CA LEU A 36 -17.64 9.62 21.57
C LEU A 36 -17.69 11.10 21.92
N ASN A 37 -16.81 11.88 21.31
CA ASN A 37 -16.95 13.34 21.37
C ASN A 37 -18.10 13.81 20.46
N GLN A 38 -18.45 15.10 20.55
CA GLN A 38 -19.59 15.67 19.83
C GLN A 38 -19.51 15.45 18.31
N ALA A 39 -18.34 15.65 17.69
CA ALA A 39 -18.14 15.48 16.24
C ALA A 39 -18.19 14.00 15.83
N GLN A 40 -17.60 13.10 16.64
CA GLN A 40 -17.68 11.66 16.44
C GLN A 40 -19.13 11.17 16.58
N LEU A 41 -19.86 11.65 17.61
CA LEU A 41 -21.26 11.32 17.82
C LEU A 41 -22.11 11.75 16.62
N GLU A 42 -21.90 12.97 16.12
CA GLU A 42 -22.59 13.46 14.92
C GLU A 42 -22.27 12.62 13.69
N ALA A 43 -20.99 12.21 13.50
CA ALA A 43 -20.58 11.34 12.40
C ALA A 43 -21.22 9.94 12.49
N VAL A 44 -21.39 9.40 13.70
CA VAL A 44 -21.98 8.08 13.92
C VAL A 44 -23.49 8.11 13.68
N THR A 45 -24.20 9.12 14.19
CA THR A 45 -25.67 9.18 14.20
C THR A 45 -26.29 9.82 12.95
N SER A 46 -25.52 10.54 12.14
CA SER A 46 -26.00 11.04 10.83
C SER A 46 -26.04 9.90 9.82
N THR A 47 -27.19 9.25 9.62
CA THR A 47 -27.28 8.01 8.86
C THR A 47 -27.44 8.23 7.36
N GLU A 48 -28.29 9.16 6.95
CA GLU A 48 -28.75 9.28 5.57
C GLU A 48 -28.00 10.34 4.76
N GLY A 49 -27.91 10.08 3.45
CA GLY A 49 -27.43 11.03 2.46
C GLY A 49 -25.91 11.01 2.26
N PHE A 50 -25.39 12.12 1.73
CA PHE A 50 -23.96 12.29 1.46
C PHE A 50 -23.27 12.98 2.63
N ILE A 51 -22.39 12.26 3.31
CA ILE A 51 -21.70 12.75 4.50
C ILE A 51 -20.20 12.75 4.26
N ARG A 52 -19.58 13.93 4.40
CA ARG A 52 -18.13 14.12 4.34
C ARG A 52 -17.60 14.43 5.74
N VAL A 53 -16.71 13.57 6.24
CA VAL A 53 -16.00 13.79 7.50
C VAL A 53 -14.55 14.17 7.21
N ILE A 54 -14.18 15.40 7.56
CA ILE A 54 -12.80 15.87 7.51
C ILE A 54 -12.19 15.61 8.89
N ALA A 55 -11.33 14.62 8.96
CA ALA A 55 -10.84 14.08 10.21
C ALA A 55 -9.31 14.19 10.29
N GLY A 56 -8.81 15.00 11.21
CA GLY A 56 -7.37 15.18 11.42
C GLY A 56 -6.65 13.91 11.86
N ALA A 57 -5.32 13.93 11.82
CA ALA A 57 -4.50 12.86 12.39
C ALA A 57 -4.89 12.62 13.86
N GLY A 58 -5.00 11.35 14.30
CA GLY A 58 -5.32 10.99 15.68
C GLY A 58 -6.70 11.41 16.19
N SER A 59 -7.65 11.79 15.30
CA SER A 59 -9.01 12.21 15.68
C SER A 59 -9.98 11.05 15.89
N GLY A 60 -9.54 9.81 15.70
CA GLY A 60 -10.39 8.62 15.86
C GLY A 60 -11.27 8.30 14.66
N LYS A 61 -10.78 8.52 13.42
CA LYS A 61 -11.47 8.14 12.17
C LYS A 61 -12.03 6.73 12.19
N THR A 62 -11.14 5.75 12.40
CA THR A 62 -11.50 4.33 12.42
C THR A 62 -12.48 4.00 13.55
N ARG A 63 -12.37 4.70 14.69
CA ARG A 63 -13.33 4.57 15.80
C ARG A 63 -14.71 5.05 15.37
N ALA A 64 -14.82 6.22 14.76
CA ALA A 64 -16.10 6.76 14.29
C ALA A 64 -16.74 5.82 13.24
N LEU A 65 -15.95 5.28 12.30
CA LEU A 65 -16.42 4.31 11.30
C LEU A 65 -16.95 3.03 11.93
N SER A 66 -16.20 2.40 12.84
CA SER A 66 -16.62 1.15 13.48
C SER A 66 -17.84 1.35 14.37
N HIS A 67 -17.94 2.48 15.10
CA HIS A 67 -19.13 2.80 15.89
C HIS A 67 -20.35 3.13 15.01
N ARG A 68 -20.13 3.79 13.85
CA ARG A 68 -21.20 4.02 12.87
C ARG A 68 -21.73 2.70 12.30
N PHE A 69 -20.84 1.77 11.95
CA PHE A 69 -21.26 0.43 11.50
C PHE A 69 -22.11 -0.25 12.57
N ALA A 70 -21.62 -0.30 13.81
CA ALA A 70 -22.34 -0.90 14.93
C ALA A 70 -23.68 -0.19 15.20
N PHE A 71 -23.75 1.12 15.07
CA PHE A 71 -24.97 1.90 15.22
C PHE A 71 -26.00 1.54 14.13
N LEU A 72 -25.57 1.43 12.86
CA LEU A 72 -26.44 1.01 11.75
C LEU A 72 -27.01 -0.39 11.97
N VAL A 73 -26.21 -1.32 12.48
CA VAL A 73 -26.63 -2.71 12.72
C VAL A 73 -27.50 -2.82 13.97
N ASN A 74 -27.02 -2.35 15.11
CA ASN A 74 -27.66 -2.59 16.41
C ASN A 74 -28.88 -1.71 16.65
N GLU A 75 -28.85 -0.44 16.20
CA GLU A 75 -29.88 0.54 16.50
C GLU A 75 -30.85 0.77 15.35
N ILE A 76 -30.32 0.88 14.12
CA ILE A 76 -31.16 1.08 12.94
C ILE A 76 -31.71 -0.26 12.43
N GLY A 77 -30.98 -1.37 12.68
CA GLY A 77 -31.40 -2.72 12.25
C GLY A 77 -31.03 -3.08 10.83
N ILE A 78 -30.01 -2.43 10.26
CA ILE A 78 -29.49 -2.76 8.92
C ILE A 78 -28.72 -4.08 8.99
N LEU A 79 -28.96 -4.95 8.03
CA LEU A 79 -28.22 -6.21 7.93
C LEU A 79 -26.75 -5.90 7.60
N PRO A 80 -25.77 -6.54 8.28
CA PRO A 80 -24.35 -6.34 7.99
C PRO A 80 -24.01 -6.52 6.51
N GLY A 81 -24.57 -7.54 5.84
CA GLY A 81 -24.39 -7.79 4.40
C GLY A 81 -24.87 -6.68 3.47
N ASN A 82 -25.61 -5.67 3.98
CA ASN A 82 -26.06 -4.50 3.21
C ASN A 82 -25.18 -3.27 3.44
N ILE A 83 -24.08 -3.42 4.18
CA ILE A 83 -23.13 -2.34 4.46
C ILE A 83 -21.78 -2.66 3.80
N LEU A 84 -21.30 -1.73 2.97
CA LEU A 84 -19.95 -1.76 2.43
C LEU A 84 -19.07 -0.78 3.21
N CYS A 85 -18.00 -1.28 3.80
CA CYS A 85 -16.98 -0.47 4.46
C CYS A 85 -15.63 -0.70 3.78
N VAL A 86 -15.11 0.33 3.10
CA VAL A 86 -13.85 0.24 2.34
C VAL A 86 -12.74 0.95 3.09
N THR A 87 -11.58 0.28 3.18
CA THR A 87 -10.34 0.84 3.72
C THR A 87 -9.22 0.78 2.69
N PHE A 88 -8.10 1.45 2.97
CA PHE A 88 -7.00 1.50 2.00
C PHE A 88 -6.12 0.24 1.99
N THR A 89 -5.96 -0.45 3.15
CA THR A 89 -5.11 -1.63 3.28
C THR A 89 -5.86 -2.81 3.88
N ASN A 90 -5.44 -4.04 3.55
CA ASN A 90 -6.00 -5.26 4.13
C ASN A 90 -5.84 -5.31 5.66
N LYS A 91 -4.70 -4.82 6.17
CA LYS A 91 -4.48 -4.69 7.61
C LYS A 91 -5.55 -3.82 8.25
N ALA A 92 -5.82 -2.64 7.68
CA ALA A 92 -6.86 -1.75 8.19
C ALA A 92 -8.25 -2.40 8.09
N ALA A 93 -8.53 -3.16 7.02
CA ALA A 93 -9.78 -3.91 6.86
C ALA A 93 -9.93 -4.98 7.94
N ASN A 94 -8.87 -5.77 8.20
CA ASN A 94 -8.87 -6.80 9.25
C ASN A 94 -9.03 -6.20 10.64
N GLU A 95 -8.30 -5.12 10.94
CA GLU A 95 -8.43 -4.42 12.22
C GLU A 95 -9.85 -3.85 12.40
N MET A 96 -10.42 -3.27 11.36
CA MET A 96 -11.78 -2.75 11.37
C MET A 96 -12.82 -3.86 11.56
N ARG A 97 -12.65 -5.00 10.86
CA ARG A 97 -13.50 -6.19 11.03
C ARG A 97 -13.48 -6.70 12.47
N HIS A 98 -12.28 -6.84 13.05
CA HIS A 98 -12.14 -7.25 14.44
C HIS A 98 -12.78 -6.28 15.43
N ARG A 99 -12.63 -4.97 15.23
CA ARG A 99 -13.27 -3.95 16.06
C ARG A 99 -14.79 -3.98 15.93
N ILE A 100 -15.32 -4.13 14.71
CA ILE A 100 -16.77 -4.19 14.47
C ILE A 100 -17.35 -5.47 15.08
N HIS A 101 -16.69 -6.63 14.87
CA HIS A 101 -17.09 -7.88 15.51
C HIS A 101 -17.25 -7.74 17.04
N ASN A 102 -16.30 -7.09 17.70
CA ASN A 102 -16.37 -6.84 19.14
C ASN A 102 -17.52 -5.88 19.55
N LEU A 103 -17.99 -5.02 18.63
CA LEU A 103 -19.07 -4.07 18.91
C LEU A 103 -20.46 -4.63 18.62
N ILE A 104 -20.62 -5.50 17.63
CA ILE A 104 -21.91 -6.06 17.22
C ILE A 104 -22.16 -7.44 17.81
N ALA A 105 -21.12 -8.11 18.32
CA ALA A 105 -21.16 -9.49 18.86
C ALA A 105 -21.71 -10.50 17.84
N ASP A 106 -21.51 -10.27 16.54
CA ASP A 106 -21.93 -11.09 15.43
C ASP A 106 -20.72 -11.45 14.54
N ASN A 107 -20.70 -12.63 13.96
CA ASN A 107 -19.66 -13.08 13.04
C ASN A 107 -19.85 -12.48 11.63
N ASP A 108 -21.06 -12.16 11.22
CA ASP A 108 -21.31 -11.45 9.96
C ASP A 108 -20.93 -9.97 10.11
N THR A 109 -19.84 -9.58 9.50
CA THR A 109 -19.36 -8.18 9.45
C THR A 109 -19.61 -7.53 8.09
N GLY A 110 -20.37 -8.14 7.20
CA GLY A 110 -20.68 -7.61 5.88
C GLY A 110 -19.45 -7.46 4.99
N TYR A 111 -19.49 -6.45 4.10
CA TYR A 111 -18.38 -6.17 3.17
C TYR A 111 -17.38 -5.19 3.77
N ILE A 112 -16.47 -5.67 4.62
CA ILE A 112 -15.33 -4.87 5.13
C ILE A 112 -14.07 -5.28 4.37
N ASN A 113 -13.69 -4.50 3.36
CA ASN A 113 -12.62 -4.86 2.43
C ASN A 113 -11.83 -3.64 1.95
N THR A 114 -10.77 -3.87 1.16
CA THR A 114 -10.23 -2.85 0.26
C THR A 114 -11.09 -2.76 -0.99
N PHE A 115 -10.92 -1.71 -1.82
CA PHE A 115 -11.61 -1.66 -3.13
C PHE A 115 -11.35 -2.90 -3.97
N HIS A 116 -10.11 -3.37 -4.03
CA HIS A 116 -9.74 -4.56 -4.79
C HIS A 116 -10.39 -5.82 -4.22
N GLY A 117 -10.36 -5.99 -2.89
CA GLY A 117 -11.04 -7.12 -2.23
C GLY A 117 -12.55 -7.14 -2.46
N PHE A 118 -13.18 -5.97 -2.48
CA PHE A 118 -14.60 -5.88 -2.82
C PHE A 118 -14.86 -6.21 -4.31
N CYS A 119 -13.98 -5.78 -5.22
CA CYS A 119 -14.07 -6.18 -6.63
C CYS A 119 -13.92 -7.69 -6.83
N VAL A 120 -13.07 -8.36 -6.05
CA VAL A 120 -12.99 -9.84 -6.05
C VAL A 120 -14.36 -10.44 -5.72
N SER A 121 -15.06 -9.94 -4.68
CA SER A 121 -16.42 -10.42 -4.35
C SER A 121 -17.43 -10.21 -5.49
N ILE A 122 -17.37 -9.05 -6.18
CA ILE A 122 -18.20 -8.79 -7.37
C ILE A 122 -17.91 -9.81 -8.47
N LEU A 123 -16.64 -10.03 -8.77
CA LEU A 123 -16.22 -10.91 -9.86
C LEU A 123 -16.49 -12.39 -9.56
N GLN A 124 -16.31 -12.84 -8.32
CA GLN A 124 -16.69 -14.19 -7.90
C GLN A 124 -18.18 -14.46 -8.08
N GLU A 125 -19.05 -13.45 -7.86
CA GLU A 125 -20.49 -13.60 -8.05
C GLU A 125 -20.92 -13.44 -9.52
N ASP A 126 -20.39 -12.47 -10.25
CA ASP A 126 -20.93 -11.98 -11.51
C ASP A 126 -20.00 -12.04 -12.74
N SER A 127 -18.78 -12.61 -12.65
CA SER A 127 -17.85 -12.71 -13.79
C SER A 127 -18.44 -13.45 -15.01
N HIS A 128 -19.43 -14.32 -14.77
CA HIS A 128 -20.14 -15.02 -15.85
C HIS A 128 -20.79 -14.07 -16.86
N ALA A 129 -21.16 -12.85 -16.45
CA ALA A 129 -21.75 -11.85 -17.33
C ALA A 129 -20.79 -11.34 -18.42
N ILE A 130 -19.48 -11.54 -18.24
CA ILE A 130 -18.43 -11.21 -19.20
C ILE A 130 -17.69 -12.46 -19.69
N GLN A 131 -18.25 -13.64 -19.45
CA GLN A 131 -17.71 -14.95 -19.83
C GLN A 131 -16.30 -15.20 -19.25
N TYR A 132 -16.04 -14.69 -18.04
CA TYR A 132 -14.81 -14.93 -17.28
C TYR A 132 -15.06 -15.97 -16.19
N PRO A 133 -14.10 -16.88 -15.90
CA PRO A 133 -14.30 -17.91 -14.88
C PRO A 133 -14.43 -17.28 -13.49
N LYS A 134 -15.21 -17.91 -12.60
CA LYS A 134 -15.31 -17.46 -11.20
C LYS A 134 -14.00 -17.64 -10.44
N ASN A 135 -13.29 -18.73 -10.75
CA ASN A 135 -12.00 -19.07 -10.16
C ASN A 135 -10.88 -18.47 -11.01
N PHE A 136 -10.77 -17.16 -11.00
CA PHE A 136 -9.66 -16.44 -11.61
C PHE A 136 -8.49 -16.30 -10.61
N LEU A 137 -7.30 -16.06 -11.14
CA LEU A 137 -6.10 -15.87 -10.35
C LEU A 137 -5.88 -14.38 -10.08
N VAL A 138 -5.73 -13.96 -8.83
CA VAL A 138 -5.28 -12.61 -8.51
C VAL A 138 -3.75 -12.57 -8.56
N LEU A 139 -3.23 -11.74 -9.47
CA LEU A 139 -1.80 -11.66 -9.77
C LEU A 139 -1.09 -10.66 -8.85
N ASP A 140 -0.01 -11.11 -8.22
CA ASP A 140 0.89 -10.23 -7.51
C ASP A 140 2.15 -9.87 -8.35
N ASN A 141 3.02 -9.00 -7.80
CA ASN A 141 4.23 -8.58 -8.51
C ASN A 141 5.18 -9.72 -8.86
N GLN A 142 5.24 -10.81 -8.10
CA GLN A 142 6.09 -11.95 -8.39
C GLN A 142 5.49 -12.83 -9.49
N ASP A 143 4.17 -12.94 -9.52
CA ASP A 143 3.46 -13.59 -10.63
C ASP A 143 3.72 -12.84 -11.93
N ILE A 144 3.62 -11.50 -11.91
CA ILE A 144 3.96 -10.65 -13.06
C ILE A 144 5.42 -10.82 -13.46
N ASP A 145 6.36 -10.84 -12.51
CA ASP A 145 7.78 -11.06 -12.81
C ASP A 145 8.03 -12.45 -13.41
N SER A 146 7.30 -13.47 -12.99
CA SER A 146 7.36 -14.81 -13.57
C SER A 146 6.85 -14.84 -15.02
N MET A 147 5.76 -14.12 -15.31
CA MET A 147 5.27 -13.92 -16.68
C MET A 147 6.28 -13.15 -17.53
N LEU A 148 6.86 -12.07 -16.99
CA LEU A 148 7.90 -11.30 -17.67
C LEU A 148 9.10 -12.15 -18.01
N LYS A 149 9.52 -13.05 -17.11
CA LYS A 149 10.61 -13.97 -17.37
C LYS A 149 10.33 -14.86 -18.58
N ILE A 150 9.13 -15.43 -18.68
CA ILE A 150 8.70 -16.23 -19.83
C ILE A 150 8.76 -15.40 -21.13
N ILE A 151 8.22 -14.16 -21.10
CA ILE A 151 8.21 -13.25 -22.26
C ILE A 151 9.64 -12.92 -22.70
N TYR A 152 10.53 -12.63 -21.75
CA TYR A 152 11.93 -12.27 -22.03
C TYR A 152 12.69 -13.46 -22.63
N GLU A 153 12.51 -14.65 -22.10
CA GLU A 153 13.12 -15.87 -22.63
C GLU A 153 12.61 -16.18 -24.05
N GLU A 154 11.29 -16.09 -24.28
CA GLU A 154 10.67 -16.39 -25.57
C GLU A 154 11.06 -15.39 -26.67
N ARG A 155 11.22 -14.11 -26.33
CA ARG A 155 11.49 -13.03 -27.27
C ARG A 155 12.95 -12.57 -27.28
N GLY A 156 13.84 -13.25 -26.56
CA GLY A 156 15.27 -12.90 -26.49
C GLY A 156 15.53 -11.52 -25.84
N LEU A 157 14.64 -11.06 -24.97
CA LEU A 157 14.83 -9.82 -24.23
C LEU A 157 15.77 -10.05 -23.03
N THR A 158 16.41 -8.99 -22.58
CA THR A 158 17.30 -9.01 -21.41
C THR A 158 16.98 -7.85 -20.45
N LEU A 159 17.45 -7.93 -19.22
CA LEU A 159 17.31 -6.85 -18.23
C LEU A 159 17.99 -5.54 -18.65
N ARG A 160 18.87 -5.59 -19.67
CA ARG A 160 19.45 -4.38 -20.28
C ARG A 160 18.42 -3.60 -21.10
N HIS A 161 17.47 -4.28 -21.75
CA HIS A 161 16.38 -3.64 -22.47
C HIS A 161 15.43 -2.95 -21.48
N LYS A 162 14.99 -3.67 -20.45
CA LYS A 162 14.14 -3.13 -19.37
C LYS A 162 14.20 -4.07 -18.16
N THR A 163 14.38 -3.53 -16.95
CA THR A 163 14.28 -4.33 -15.72
C THR A 163 12.81 -4.69 -15.45
N PHE A 164 12.55 -5.77 -14.71
CA PHE A 164 11.17 -6.20 -14.41
C PHE A 164 10.37 -5.12 -13.68
N SER A 165 10.98 -4.41 -12.71
CA SER A 165 10.32 -3.27 -12.07
C SER A 165 9.87 -2.22 -13.08
N LYS A 166 10.76 -1.78 -13.99
CA LYS A 166 10.41 -0.83 -15.05
C LYS A 166 9.39 -1.38 -16.05
N ALA A 167 9.37 -2.70 -16.24
CA ALA A 167 8.36 -3.35 -17.09
C ALA A 167 6.98 -3.30 -16.42
N ARG A 168 6.88 -3.59 -15.11
CA ARG A 168 5.64 -3.44 -14.35
C ARG A 168 5.13 -2.00 -14.38
N ASP A 169 5.98 -1.03 -14.07
CA ASP A 169 5.61 0.40 -14.12
C ASP A 169 5.10 0.80 -15.52
N MET A 170 5.72 0.27 -16.57
CA MET A 170 5.31 0.51 -17.96
C MET A 170 3.95 -0.16 -18.28
N ILE A 171 3.74 -1.42 -17.83
CA ILE A 171 2.47 -2.13 -18.01
C ILE A 171 1.34 -1.34 -17.34
N GLU A 172 1.54 -0.90 -16.10
CA GLU A 172 0.58 -0.09 -15.35
C GLU A 172 0.26 1.21 -16.10
N MET A 173 1.26 1.95 -16.52
CA MET A 173 1.08 3.19 -17.29
C MET A 173 0.37 2.92 -18.63
N TYR A 174 0.69 1.81 -19.32
CA TYR A 174 0.03 1.45 -20.56
C TYR A 174 -1.44 1.10 -20.35
N LYS A 175 -1.76 0.36 -19.28
CA LYS A 175 -3.15 0.06 -18.89
C LYS A 175 -3.95 1.32 -18.54
N LEU A 176 -3.32 2.32 -17.95
CA LEU A 176 -3.99 3.55 -17.52
C LEU A 176 -4.12 4.60 -18.62
N GLU A 177 -3.06 4.82 -19.42
CA GLU A 177 -2.95 5.97 -20.31
C GLU A 177 -2.94 5.60 -21.80
N ARG A 178 -2.07 4.67 -22.22
CA ARG A 178 -1.86 4.35 -23.64
C ARG A 178 -2.95 3.46 -24.21
N TYR A 179 -3.36 2.44 -23.46
CA TYR A 179 -4.39 1.48 -23.84
C TYR A 179 -5.47 1.35 -22.75
N PRO A 180 -6.21 2.42 -22.42
CA PRO A 180 -7.15 2.43 -21.29
C PRO A 180 -8.30 1.42 -21.43
N ASN A 181 -8.51 0.89 -22.64
CA ASN A 181 -9.52 -0.13 -22.95
C ASN A 181 -8.93 -1.53 -23.17
N TYR A 182 -7.68 -1.79 -22.73
CA TYR A 182 -7.00 -3.08 -22.88
C TYR A 182 -7.80 -4.27 -22.32
N TYR A 183 -8.60 -4.04 -21.30
CA TYR A 183 -9.47 -5.05 -20.69
C TYR A 183 -10.48 -5.64 -21.68
N LEU A 184 -10.88 -4.89 -22.71
CA LEU A 184 -11.72 -5.42 -23.79
C LEU A 184 -10.97 -6.49 -24.59
N ASP A 185 -9.66 -6.32 -24.81
CA ASP A 185 -8.82 -7.32 -25.47
C ASP A 185 -8.77 -8.62 -24.63
N LEU A 186 -8.63 -8.49 -23.30
CA LEU A 186 -8.66 -9.65 -22.39
C LEU A 186 -10.03 -10.36 -22.40
N ILE A 187 -11.14 -9.62 -22.47
CA ILE A 187 -12.49 -10.20 -22.44
C ILE A 187 -12.86 -10.79 -23.81
N THR A 188 -12.69 -10.02 -24.89
CA THR A 188 -13.32 -10.33 -26.20
C THR A 188 -12.42 -11.06 -27.18
N MET A 189 -11.08 -10.92 -27.11
CA MET A 189 -10.19 -11.59 -28.05
C MET A 189 -9.98 -13.05 -27.69
N SER A 190 -9.80 -13.89 -28.70
CA SER A 190 -9.34 -15.26 -28.48
C SER A 190 -7.86 -15.26 -28.03
N LEU A 191 -7.46 -16.33 -27.38
CA LEU A 191 -6.05 -16.51 -26.96
C LEU A 191 -5.11 -16.47 -28.16
N ASP A 192 -5.51 -17.06 -29.29
CA ASP A 192 -4.72 -17.05 -30.53
C ASP A 192 -4.57 -15.63 -31.11
N THR A 193 -5.61 -14.81 -31.06
CA THR A 193 -5.56 -13.43 -31.53
C THR A 193 -4.58 -12.60 -30.68
N LEU A 194 -4.62 -12.76 -29.36
CA LEU A 194 -3.65 -12.11 -28.47
C LEU A 194 -2.22 -12.61 -28.70
N ARG A 195 -2.06 -13.92 -28.94
CA ARG A 195 -0.75 -14.50 -29.31
C ARG A 195 -0.22 -13.90 -30.61
N GLN A 196 -1.06 -13.73 -31.63
CA GLN A 196 -0.67 -13.09 -32.88
C GLN A 196 -0.25 -11.63 -32.66
N LYS A 197 -0.97 -10.85 -31.85
CA LYS A 197 -0.56 -9.49 -31.47
C LYS A 197 0.80 -9.48 -30.77
N TYR A 198 1.00 -10.38 -29.81
CA TYR A 198 2.25 -10.54 -29.08
C TYR A 198 3.43 -10.89 -29.99
N LEU A 199 3.26 -11.91 -30.86
CA LEU A 199 4.32 -12.34 -31.78
C LEU A 199 4.61 -11.30 -32.87
N GLY A 200 3.61 -10.55 -33.30
CA GLY A 200 3.73 -9.49 -34.31
C GLY A 200 4.32 -8.18 -33.77
N ALA A 201 4.39 -7.99 -32.45
CA ALA A 201 4.98 -6.79 -31.86
C ALA A 201 6.50 -6.74 -32.12
N THR A 202 7.00 -5.55 -32.46
CA THR A 202 8.43 -5.29 -32.75
C THR A 202 9.08 -4.33 -31.77
N ASP A 203 8.31 -3.41 -31.20
CA ASP A 203 8.79 -2.52 -30.14
C ASP A 203 8.88 -3.28 -28.79
N VAL A 204 9.93 -3.03 -28.03
CA VAL A 204 10.19 -3.73 -26.75
C VAL A 204 9.03 -3.56 -25.76
N ASN A 205 8.44 -2.38 -25.69
CA ASN A 205 7.34 -2.12 -24.76
C ASN A 205 6.06 -2.84 -25.19
N ASP A 206 5.77 -2.85 -26.50
CA ASP A 206 4.60 -3.54 -27.04
C ASP A 206 4.78 -5.08 -26.95
N ILE A 207 6.01 -5.60 -27.14
CA ILE A 207 6.32 -7.02 -26.89
C ILE A 207 6.00 -7.38 -25.42
N ILE A 208 6.49 -6.58 -24.48
CA ILE A 208 6.25 -6.82 -23.05
C ILE A 208 4.77 -6.70 -22.75
N PHE A 209 4.09 -5.67 -23.24
CA PHE A 209 2.68 -5.40 -22.93
C PHE A 209 1.75 -6.47 -23.49
N TYR A 210 1.81 -6.77 -24.78
CA TYR A 210 0.97 -7.81 -25.39
C TYR A 210 1.36 -9.22 -24.94
N GLY A 211 2.64 -9.45 -24.65
CA GLY A 211 3.10 -10.69 -24.01
C GLY A 211 2.49 -10.87 -22.63
N TYR A 212 2.43 -9.80 -21.83
CA TYR A 212 1.79 -9.80 -20.52
C TYR A 212 0.28 -10.10 -20.64
N LEU A 213 -0.46 -9.38 -21.49
CA LEU A 213 -1.89 -9.65 -21.71
C LEU A 213 -2.15 -11.08 -22.18
N TYR A 214 -1.26 -11.64 -23.04
CA TYR A 214 -1.37 -13.02 -23.47
C TYR A 214 -1.20 -14.00 -22.30
N GLN A 215 -0.18 -13.83 -21.45
CA GLN A 215 0.04 -14.69 -20.30
C GLN A 215 -1.10 -14.55 -19.27
N GLU A 216 -1.55 -13.34 -19.01
CA GLU A 216 -2.67 -13.00 -18.14
C GLU A 216 -3.95 -13.73 -18.56
N LYS A 217 -4.32 -13.65 -19.86
CA LYS A 217 -5.48 -14.39 -20.39
C LYS A 217 -5.28 -15.90 -20.36
N LYS A 218 -4.06 -16.39 -20.61
CA LYS A 218 -3.75 -17.82 -20.63
C LYS A 218 -4.00 -18.49 -19.28
N CYS A 219 -3.70 -17.81 -18.18
CA CYS A 219 -3.91 -18.36 -16.83
C CYS A 219 -5.21 -17.84 -16.17
N PHE A 220 -6.06 -17.09 -16.89
CA PHE A 220 -7.19 -16.36 -16.33
C PHE A 220 -6.80 -15.51 -15.12
N GLY A 221 -5.61 -14.88 -15.17
CA GLY A 221 -5.11 -13.99 -14.14
C GLY A 221 -5.73 -12.60 -14.28
N LEU A 222 -5.88 -11.91 -13.16
CA LEU A 222 -6.29 -10.52 -13.09
C LEU A 222 -5.36 -9.78 -12.13
N ASP A 223 -4.75 -8.69 -12.58
CA ASP A 223 -4.05 -7.79 -11.68
C ASP A 223 -5.00 -6.79 -11.01
N TYR A 224 -4.48 -5.94 -10.13
CA TYR A 224 -5.29 -4.99 -9.38
C TYR A 224 -6.07 -4.01 -10.27
N ASN A 225 -5.52 -3.59 -11.42
CA ASN A 225 -6.23 -2.72 -12.35
C ASN A 225 -7.41 -3.45 -13.01
N ASP A 226 -7.22 -4.74 -13.33
CA ASP A 226 -8.25 -5.56 -13.96
C ASP A 226 -9.45 -5.78 -13.05
N LEU A 227 -9.22 -6.03 -11.76
CA LEU A 227 -10.31 -6.21 -10.79
C LEU A 227 -11.28 -5.03 -10.81
N LEU A 228 -10.76 -3.81 -10.81
CA LEU A 228 -11.55 -2.59 -10.87
C LEU A 228 -12.23 -2.40 -12.24
N LYS A 229 -11.46 -2.59 -13.32
CA LYS A 229 -11.94 -2.38 -14.70
C LYS A 229 -13.02 -3.38 -15.08
N PHE A 230 -12.85 -4.66 -14.74
CA PHE A 230 -13.84 -5.71 -15.05
C PHE A 230 -15.13 -5.49 -14.26
N SER A 231 -15.03 -5.13 -12.97
CA SER A 231 -16.21 -4.80 -12.16
C SER A 231 -17.00 -3.62 -12.76
N LEU A 232 -16.32 -2.54 -13.14
CA LEU A 232 -16.98 -1.41 -13.82
C LEU A 232 -17.58 -1.79 -15.16
N TYR A 233 -16.91 -2.63 -15.94
CA TYR A 233 -17.40 -3.08 -17.23
C TYR A 233 -18.66 -3.95 -17.09
N ILE A 234 -18.72 -4.84 -16.10
CA ILE A 234 -19.93 -5.61 -15.79
C ILE A 234 -21.10 -4.65 -15.50
N PHE A 235 -20.89 -3.63 -14.68
CA PHE A 235 -21.91 -2.65 -14.32
C PHE A 235 -22.33 -1.75 -15.50
N GLU A 236 -21.43 -1.48 -16.42
CA GLU A 236 -21.74 -0.74 -17.65
C GLU A 236 -22.63 -1.56 -18.57
N LYS A 237 -22.29 -2.83 -18.80
CA LYS A 237 -22.95 -3.71 -19.75
C LYS A 237 -24.21 -4.36 -19.22
N ASN A 238 -24.29 -4.62 -17.91
CA ASN A 238 -25.42 -5.32 -17.30
C ASN A 238 -26.06 -4.48 -16.19
N LYS A 239 -27.15 -3.77 -16.58
CA LYS A 239 -27.87 -2.89 -15.65
C LYS A 239 -28.63 -3.64 -14.55
N GLU A 240 -28.97 -4.91 -14.76
CA GLU A 240 -29.63 -5.73 -13.76
C GLU A 240 -28.64 -6.11 -12.64
N ILE A 241 -27.42 -6.49 -13.01
CA ILE A 241 -26.36 -6.76 -12.04
C ILE A 241 -26.01 -5.48 -11.27
N LEU A 242 -25.85 -4.35 -11.96
CA LEU A 242 -25.65 -3.07 -11.29
C LEU A 242 -26.75 -2.78 -10.27
N LEU A 243 -28.00 -2.89 -10.68
CA LEU A 243 -29.15 -2.62 -9.80
C LEU A 243 -29.21 -3.60 -8.61
N LYS A 244 -28.83 -4.88 -8.84
CA LYS A 244 -28.72 -5.89 -7.78
C LYS A 244 -27.75 -5.40 -6.69
N TRP A 245 -26.53 -4.99 -7.07
CA TRP A 245 -25.54 -4.51 -6.13
C TRP A 245 -25.92 -3.17 -5.49
N GLN A 246 -26.47 -2.23 -6.26
CA GLN A 246 -26.96 -0.96 -5.74
C GLN A 246 -28.07 -1.12 -4.70
N LYS A 247 -28.98 -2.08 -4.88
CA LYS A 247 -30.05 -2.38 -3.91
C LYS A 247 -29.53 -3.10 -2.67
N ARG A 248 -28.54 -3.99 -2.84
CA ARG A 248 -27.91 -4.71 -1.73
C ARG A 248 -27.15 -3.76 -0.80
N LEU A 249 -26.39 -2.81 -1.37
CA LEU A 249 -25.55 -1.90 -0.60
C LEU A 249 -26.34 -0.67 -0.15
N GLU A 250 -27.04 -0.80 0.98
CA GLU A 250 -27.83 0.31 1.54
C GLU A 250 -26.95 1.44 2.06
N TYR A 251 -25.76 1.10 2.61
CA TYR A 251 -24.80 2.07 3.13
C TYR A 251 -23.40 1.77 2.59
N ILE A 252 -22.74 2.82 2.13
CA ILE A 252 -21.34 2.75 1.66
C ILE A 252 -20.51 3.70 2.53
N MET A 253 -19.46 3.17 3.16
CA MET A 253 -18.55 3.90 4.01
C MET A 253 -17.11 3.72 3.51
N ILE A 254 -16.37 4.83 3.35
CA ILE A 254 -15.02 4.80 2.82
C ILE A 254 -14.07 5.52 3.75
N ASP A 255 -13.07 4.80 4.26
CA ASP A 255 -11.95 5.34 5.03
C ASP A 255 -10.82 5.83 4.11
N GLU A 256 -9.98 6.73 4.62
CA GLU A 256 -8.83 7.30 3.91
C GLU A 256 -9.19 7.81 2.50
N PHE A 257 -10.34 8.47 2.37
CA PHE A 257 -10.89 8.89 1.06
C PHE A 257 -9.96 9.81 0.26
N GLN A 258 -9.01 10.47 0.89
CA GLN A 258 -8.00 11.31 0.21
C GLN A 258 -7.01 10.51 -0.63
N ASP A 259 -6.95 9.17 -0.49
CA ASP A 259 -6.01 8.31 -1.20
C ASP A 259 -6.64 7.55 -2.38
N ILE A 260 -7.92 7.76 -2.67
CA ILE A 260 -8.59 7.07 -3.78
C ILE A 260 -8.16 7.62 -5.14
N ASP A 261 -8.08 6.72 -6.11
CA ASP A 261 -7.84 7.04 -7.52
C ASP A 261 -9.13 7.27 -8.32
N LYS A 262 -8.98 7.65 -9.58
CA LYS A 262 -10.10 7.93 -10.48
C LYS A 262 -11.03 6.73 -10.69
N ILE A 263 -10.49 5.51 -10.75
CA ILE A 263 -11.28 4.30 -11.06
C ILE A 263 -12.08 3.90 -9.82
N GLN A 264 -11.46 3.95 -8.65
CA GLN A 264 -12.10 3.72 -7.36
C GLN A 264 -13.22 4.76 -7.11
N TYR A 265 -12.95 6.03 -7.44
CA TYR A 265 -13.97 7.09 -7.36
C TYR A 265 -15.15 6.81 -8.29
N GLN A 266 -14.91 6.34 -9.52
CA GLN A 266 -15.97 5.96 -10.46
C GLN A 266 -16.77 4.77 -9.94
N LEU A 267 -16.12 3.73 -9.42
CA LEU A 267 -16.78 2.55 -8.85
C LEU A 267 -17.71 2.94 -7.70
N MET A 268 -17.22 3.72 -6.74
CA MET A 268 -18.02 4.25 -5.65
C MET A 268 -19.25 5.03 -6.15
N LYS A 269 -19.04 5.95 -7.11
CA LYS A 269 -20.10 6.79 -7.67
C LYS A 269 -21.19 5.96 -8.34
N VAL A 270 -20.81 4.89 -9.01
CA VAL A 270 -21.77 3.97 -9.66
C VAL A 270 -22.56 3.18 -8.62
N LEU A 271 -21.88 2.66 -7.58
CA LEU A 271 -22.52 1.84 -6.55
C LEU A 271 -23.51 2.61 -5.67
N CYS A 272 -23.22 3.86 -5.32
CA CYS A 272 -24.11 4.66 -4.46
C CYS A 272 -25.37 5.21 -5.16
N GLY A 273 -25.62 4.83 -6.41
CA GLY A 273 -26.66 5.45 -7.25
C GLY A 273 -28.10 5.22 -6.83
N TYR A 274 -28.43 4.15 -6.09
CA TYR A 274 -29.78 3.79 -5.67
C TYR A 274 -30.17 4.40 -4.31
N HIS A 275 -29.50 3.99 -3.22
CA HIS A 275 -29.81 4.46 -1.85
C HIS A 275 -29.26 5.84 -1.54
N LYS A 276 -28.17 6.26 -2.22
CA LYS A 276 -27.52 7.56 -2.03
C LYS A 276 -26.95 7.79 -0.62
N ASN A 277 -26.73 6.73 0.13
CA ASN A 277 -26.14 6.78 1.46
C ASN A 277 -24.62 6.52 1.34
N LEU A 278 -23.86 7.60 1.29
CA LEU A 278 -22.42 7.57 1.12
C LEU A 278 -21.75 8.39 2.22
N PHE A 279 -20.99 7.71 3.07
CA PHE A 279 -20.19 8.29 4.13
C PHE A 279 -18.72 8.19 3.75
N ILE A 280 -18.05 9.34 3.67
CA ILE A 280 -16.62 9.38 3.41
C ILE A 280 -15.89 10.02 4.58
N VAL A 281 -14.76 9.45 4.96
CA VAL A 281 -13.87 10.05 5.95
C VAL A 281 -12.44 10.12 5.42
N GLY A 282 -11.79 11.24 5.65
CA GLY A 282 -10.43 11.44 5.17
C GLY A 282 -9.75 12.66 5.77
N ASP A 283 -8.45 12.72 5.56
CA ASP A 283 -7.60 13.83 5.95
C ASP A 283 -6.86 14.38 4.73
N PRO A 284 -7.23 15.55 4.19
CA PRO A 284 -6.53 16.12 3.04
C PRO A 284 -5.05 16.40 3.33
N ASP A 285 -4.66 16.61 4.59
CA ASP A 285 -3.27 16.83 4.98
C ASP A 285 -2.45 15.51 5.06
N GLN A 286 -3.07 14.34 4.83
CA GLN A 286 -2.42 13.04 4.77
C GLN A 286 -2.44 12.39 3.38
N THR A 287 -2.74 13.15 2.31
CA THR A 287 -2.63 12.68 0.93
C THR A 287 -1.15 12.57 0.53
N ILE A 288 -0.64 11.33 0.39
CA ILE A 288 0.77 11.03 0.11
C ILE A 288 0.97 9.96 -0.98
N TYR A 289 -0.07 9.67 -1.77
CA TYR A 289 -0.06 8.66 -2.81
C TYR A 289 -0.49 9.21 -4.19
N SER A 290 -0.22 10.50 -4.47
CA SER A 290 -0.53 11.10 -5.77
C SER A 290 0.20 10.39 -6.92
N TRP A 291 1.37 9.84 -6.66
CA TRP A 291 2.12 9.02 -7.61
C TRP A 291 1.45 7.68 -7.95
N ARG A 292 0.45 7.23 -7.17
CA ARG A 292 -0.46 6.11 -7.45
C ARG A 292 -1.79 6.54 -8.03
N GLY A 293 -1.96 7.80 -8.40
CA GLY A 293 -3.20 8.33 -8.95
C GLY A 293 -4.19 8.86 -7.92
N ALA A 294 -3.82 8.94 -6.64
CA ALA A 294 -4.67 9.58 -5.63
C ALA A 294 -4.86 11.07 -5.94
N ASP A 295 -6.10 11.54 -5.84
CA ASP A 295 -6.44 12.94 -6.10
C ASP A 295 -7.22 13.53 -4.93
N ILE A 296 -6.55 14.40 -4.19
CA ILE A 296 -7.12 15.15 -3.05
C ILE A 296 -8.40 15.91 -3.41
N ASN A 297 -8.55 16.29 -4.68
CA ASN A 297 -9.69 17.07 -5.13
C ASN A 297 -11.01 16.30 -5.04
N TYR A 298 -11.02 14.97 -5.04
CA TYR A 298 -12.22 14.17 -4.77
C TYR A 298 -12.76 14.43 -3.36
N LEU A 299 -11.88 14.58 -2.37
CA LEU A 299 -12.28 14.93 -1.01
C LEU A 299 -12.64 16.41 -0.88
N LEU A 300 -11.80 17.31 -1.40
CA LEU A 300 -11.98 18.77 -1.26
C LEU A 300 -13.24 19.26 -1.98
N ASN A 301 -13.54 18.75 -3.18
CA ASN A 301 -14.67 19.16 -4.01
C ASN A 301 -15.86 18.16 -3.94
N PHE A 302 -15.97 17.37 -2.88
CA PHE A 302 -17.02 16.38 -2.74
C PHE A 302 -18.42 17.00 -2.80
N ASP A 303 -18.61 18.16 -2.19
CA ASP A 303 -19.84 18.95 -2.21
C ASP A 303 -20.20 19.54 -3.57
N LYS A 304 -19.25 19.62 -4.51
CA LYS A 304 -19.53 19.98 -5.91
C LYS A 304 -20.01 18.79 -6.75
N ALA A 305 -19.63 17.58 -6.33
CA ALA A 305 -19.93 16.36 -7.05
C ALA A 305 -21.25 15.68 -6.60
N PHE A 306 -21.68 15.94 -5.37
CA PHE A 306 -22.87 15.37 -4.75
C PHE A 306 -23.74 16.48 -4.15
N PRO A 307 -25.10 16.32 -4.21
CA PRO A 307 -26.02 17.30 -3.66
C PRO A 307 -26.09 17.18 -2.11
N ASP A 308 -26.44 18.26 -1.46
CA ASP A 308 -26.81 18.32 -0.03
C ASP A 308 -25.79 17.63 0.91
N VAL A 309 -24.51 17.79 0.64
CA VAL A 309 -23.43 17.17 1.43
C VAL A 309 -23.37 17.75 2.84
N LYS A 310 -23.53 16.89 3.85
CA LYS A 310 -23.25 17.23 5.23
C LYS A 310 -21.74 17.09 5.50
N THR A 311 -21.07 18.17 5.91
CA THR A 311 -19.64 18.15 6.26
C THR A 311 -19.47 18.24 7.76
N ILE A 312 -18.71 17.29 8.34
CA ILE A 312 -18.40 17.20 9.77
C ILE A 312 -16.88 17.34 9.94
N MET A 313 -16.44 18.18 10.89
CA MET A 313 -15.03 18.42 11.19
C MET A 313 -14.62 17.71 12.48
N MET A 314 -13.67 16.77 12.42
CA MET A 314 -13.12 16.06 13.57
C MET A 314 -11.66 16.50 13.80
N ASN A 315 -11.46 17.53 14.62
CA ASN A 315 -10.16 18.17 14.83
C ASN A 315 -9.50 17.80 16.18
N GLU A 316 -10.23 17.18 17.12
CA GLU A 316 -9.69 16.76 18.40
C GLU A 316 -8.72 15.60 18.24
N ASN A 317 -7.47 15.79 18.68
CA ASN A 317 -6.42 14.77 18.58
C ASN A 317 -6.19 14.11 19.94
N TYR A 318 -6.36 12.79 19.97
CA TYR A 318 -6.20 11.94 21.16
C TYR A 318 -4.86 11.19 21.20
N ARG A 319 -4.02 11.37 20.17
CA ARG A 319 -2.76 10.63 20.00
C ARG A 319 -1.57 11.37 20.58
N SER A 320 -1.36 12.60 20.17
CA SER A 320 -0.10 13.31 20.31
C SER A 320 -0.16 14.40 21.37
N THR A 321 1.02 14.72 21.92
CA THR A 321 1.17 15.84 22.87
C THR A 321 0.93 17.20 22.21
N PRO A 322 0.57 18.25 22.98
CA PRO A 322 0.37 19.61 22.44
C PRO A 322 1.58 20.14 21.66
N GLN A 323 2.80 19.84 22.12
CA GLN A 323 4.04 20.29 21.48
C GLN A 323 4.23 19.67 20.09
N ILE A 324 3.97 18.36 19.96
CA ILE A 324 4.00 17.66 18.67
C ILE A 324 2.97 18.27 17.71
N LEU A 325 1.75 18.52 18.18
CA LEU A 325 0.70 19.09 17.35
C LEU A 325 1.01 20.53 16.92
N SER A 326 1.64 21.32 17.79
CA SER A 326 2.08 22.69 17.42
C SER A 326 3.09 22.68 16.27
N VAL A 327 4.05 21.73 16.30
CA VAL A 327 4.98 21.51 15.19
C VAL A 327 4.27 21.08 13.92
N CYS A 328 3.36 20.10 14.02
CA CYS A 328 2.58 19.59 12.89
C CYS A 328 1.72 20.70 12.26
N ASN A 329 0.96 21.45 13.07
CA ASN A 329 0.10 22.53 12.58
C ASN A 329 0.93 23.64 11.90
N SER A 330 2.05 24.03 12.52
CA SER A 330 2.95 25.06 11.97
C SER A 330 3.55 24.66 10.63
N LEU A 331 3.95 23.39 10.47
CA LEU A 331 4.47 22.86 9.22
C LEU A 331 3.41 22.86 8.11
N ILE A 332 2.24 22.25 8.40
CA ILE A 332 1.24 22.02 7.34
C ILE A 332 0.51 23.29 6.92
N ASP A 333 0.51 24.33 7.75
CA ASP A 333 -0.10 25.64 7.40
C ASP A 333 0.57 26.33 6.21
N LYS A 334 1.76 25.89 5.81
CA LYS A 334 2.47 26.37 4.61
C LYS A 334 1.88 25.84 3.30
N ASN A 335 1.07 24.78 3.33
CA ASN A 335 0.37 24.28 2.15
C ASN A 335 -0.84 25.15 1.83
N LYS A 336 -1.09 25.38 0.53
CA LYS A 336 -2.21 26.19 0.02
C LYS A 336 -3.42 25.33 -0.33
N ASN A 337 -3.18 24.16 -0.96
CA ASN A 337 -4.25 23.25 -1.39
C ASN A 337 -4.65 22.34 -0.23
N ARG A 338 -5.42 22.88 0.71
CA ARG A 338 -5.91 22.17 1.89
C ARG A 338 -7.23 22.74 2.42
N MET A 339 -7.97 21.96 3.17
CA MET A 339 -9.06 22.46 4.02
C MET A 339 -8.46 22.92 5.35
N LYS A 340 -8.54 24.22 5.64
CA LYS A 340 -7.94 24.81 6.85
C LYS A 340 -8.54 24.21 8.10
N LYS A 341 -7.71 23.58 8.93
CA LYS A 341 -8.04 22.99 10.23
C LYS A 341 -6.79 22.96 11.09
N ASP A 342 -6.95 23.08 12.40
CA ASP A 342 -5.89 22.88 13.37
C ASP A 342 -6.21 21.64 14.22
N LEU A 343 -5.19 20.83 14.49
CA LEU A 343 -5.30 19.69 15.39
C LEU A 343 -5.33 20.21 16.83
N LEU A 344 -6.40 19.88 17.57
CA LEU A 344 -6.62 20.30 18.94
C LEU A 344 -6.16 19.21 19.91
N PRO A 345 -5.21 19.46 20.81
CA PRO A 345 -4.70 18.44 21.72
C PRO A 345 -5.72 18.10 22.81
N MET A 346 -5.99 16.83 23.00
CA MET A 346 -6.76 16.29 24.13
C MET A 346 -5.84 15.67 25.19
N CYS A 347 -4.57 15.43 24.86
CA CYS A 347 -3.57 14.95 25.81
C CYS A 347 -2.88 16.10 26.53
N HIS A 348 -2.53 15.89 27.81
CA HIS A 348 -1.85 16.87 28.64
C HIS A 348 -0.44 16.39 28.97
N SER A 349 0.53 16.75 28.14
CA SER A 349 1.98 16.45 28.35
C SER A 349 2.79 17.69 28.03
N LYS A 350 3.99 17.76 28.61
CA LYS A 350 4.91 18.91 28.42
C LYS A 350 6.24 18.49 27.77
N ASN A 351 6.27 17.40 27.02
CA ASN A 351 7.50 16.95 26.38
C ASN A 351 7.82 17.85 25.18
N SER A 352 8.99 18.46 25.17
CA SER A 352 9.48 19.27 24.04
C SER A 352 9.76 18.41 22.80
N VAL A 353 9.64 19.00 21.64
CA VAL A 353 10.13 18.41 20.38
C VAL A 353 11.59 18.81 20.21
N LEU A 354 12.49 17.81 20.24
CA LEU A 354 13.93 18.05 20.15
C LEU A 354 14.37 18.12 18.68
N TYR A 355 15.22 19.07 18.37
CA TYR A 355 15.89 19.17 17.08
C TYR A 355 17.41 19.12 17.26
N TYR A 356 18.08 18.35 16.40
CA TYR A 356 19.53 18.19 16.41
C TYR A 356 20.13 18.36 15.01
N HIS A 357 21.17 19.20 14.92
CA HIS A 357 22.03 19.36 13.77
C HIS A 357 23.35 18.63 13.99
N GLY A 358 23.66 17.61 13.16
CA GLY A 358 24.94 16.93 13.15
C GLY A 358 25.90 17.57 12.14
N ASP A 359 27.19 17.63 12.45
CA ASP A 359 28.18 18.09 11.47
C ASP A 359 28.43 17.03 10.40
N THR A 360 28.16 15.74 10.73
CA THR A 360 28.24 14.60 9.81
C THR A 360 27.06 13.64 10.01
N SER A 361 26.86 12.71 9.07
CA SER A 361 25.85 11.66 9.19
C SER A 361 26.11 10.69 10.35
N GLU A 362 27.41 10.48 10.67
CA GLU A 362 27.86 9.67 11.78
C GLU A 362 27.46 10.32 13.11
N GLU A 363 27.69 11.63 13.24
CA GLU A 363 27.32 12.40 14.44
C GLU A 363 25.79 12.41 14.65
N GLU A 364 25.00 12.57 13.57
CA GLU A 364 23.56 12.45 13.63
C GLU A 364 23.12 11.07 14.13
N SER A 365 23.71 10.01 13.56
CA SER A 365 23.41 8.61 13.94
C SER A 365 23.83 8.29 15.38
N ASP A 366 24.98 8.81 15.82
CA ASP A 366 25.46 8.68 17.20
C ASP A 366 24.52 9.37 18.20
N TRP A 367 24.05 10.58 17.88
CA TRP A 367 23.09 11.29 18.71
C TRP A 367 21.75 10.53 18.81
N ILE A 368 21.22 10.02 17.70
CA ILE A 368 19.99 9.20 17.69
C ILE A 368 20.16 7.99 18.61
N ALA A 369 21.24 7.23 18.44
CA ALA A 369 21.50 6.05 19.25
C ALA A 369 21.66 6.37 20.73
N ASP A 370 22.30 7.51 21.08
CA ASP A 370 22.44 7.97 22.47
C ASP A 370 21.10 8.38 23.08
N GLN A 371 20.19 8.99 22.31
CA GLN A 371 18.83 9.27 22.79
C GLN A 371 18.03 7.98 23.01
N ILE A 372 18.17 6.98 22.11
CA ILE A 372 17.55 5.65 22.28
C ILE A 372 18.04 5.00 23.59
N ILE A 373 19.34 5.00 23.84
CA ILE A 373 19.91 4.47 25.09
C ILE A 373 19.37 5.23 26.32
N LYS A 374 19.23 6.57 26.21
CA LYS A 374 18.65 7.37 27.31
C LYS A 374 17.18 7.03 27.57
N LEU A 375 16.41 6.75 26.52
CA LEU A 375 15.02 6.32 26.65
C LEU A 375 14.95 4.92 27.29
N HIS A 376 15.78 4.00 26.81
CA HIS A 376 15.83 2.64 27.34
C HIS A 376 16.25 2.59 28.82
N LYS A 377 17.18 3.46 29.25
CA LYS A 377 17.53 3.63 30.67
C LYS A 377 16.39 4.16 31.54
N LYS A 378 15.31 4.66 30.96
CA LYS A 378 14.06 5.07 31.64
C LYS A 378 12.97 4.00 31.52
N ASP A 379 13.34 2.74 31.36
CA ASP A 379 12.47 1.57 31.22
C ASP A 379 11.51 1.62 30.00
N ILE A 380 11.90 2.33 28.93
CA ILE A 380 11.17 2.34 27.67
C ILE A 380 11.67 1.17 26.80
N SER A 381 10.80 0.30 26.39
CA SER A 381 11.11 -0.83 25.49
C SER A 381 11.56 -0.34 24.12
N TYR A 382 12.50 -1.05 23.48
CA TYR A 382 12.96 -0.72 22.13
C TYR A 382 11.82 -0.75 21.11
N LYS A 383 10.85 -1.64 21.26
CA LYS A 383 9.67 -1.75 20.38
C LYS A 383 8.77 -0.51 20.38
N ASP A 384 8.87 0.34 21.40
CA ASP A 384 8.16 1.60 21.52
C ASP A 384 8.86 2.76 20.79
N ILE A 385 10.07 2.51 20.26
CA ILE A 385 10.91 3.49 19.59
C ILE A 385 10.94 3.19 18.09
N THR A 386 10.67 4.20 17.28
CA THR A 386 10.66 4.08 15.82
C THR A 386 11.48 5.18 15.17
N ILE A 387 12.31 4.81 14.20
CA ILE A 387 13.08 5.73 13.38
C ILE A 387 12.43 5.78 11.99
N LEU A 388 12.01 6.97 11.59
CA LEU A 388 11.39 7.25 10.30
C LEU A 388 12.37 7.98 9.39
N TYR A 389 12.38 7.60 8.12
CA TYR A 389 13.20 8.23 7.08
C TYR A 389 12.47 8.26 5.74
N ARG A 390 12.92 9.18 4.86
CA ARG A 390 12.31 9.34 3.53
C ARG A 390 12.69 8.24 2.54
N ALA A 391 13.93 7.75 2.62
CA ALA A 391 14.49 6.81 1.66
C ALA A 391 15.45 5.82 2.33
N HIS A 392 15.44 4.57 1.90
CA HIS A 392 16.24 3.50 2.50
C HIS A 392 17.75 3.75 2.46
N TYR A 393 18.27 4.44 1.44
CA TYR A 393 19.72 4.63 1.31
C TYR A 393 20.36 5.43 2.47
N VAL A 394 19.54 6.15 3.26
CA VAL A 394 20.05 6.90 4.43
C VAL A 394 20.29 6.02 5.66
N THR A 395 19.85 4.76 5.67
CA THR A 395 19.87 3.92 6.87
C THR A 395 21.24 3.33 7.17
N ARG A 396 22.17 3.25 6.20
CA ARG A 396 23.44 2.54 6.37
C ARG A 396 24.23 3.03 7.59
N THR A 397 24.50 4.32 7.68
CA THR A 397 25.26 4.92 8.81
C THR A 397 24.54 4.68 10.14
N LEU A 398 23.21 4.77 10.13
CA LEU A 398 22.38 4.51 11.29
C LEU A 398 22.45 3.04 11.72
N GLU A 399 22.35 2.09 10.78
CA GLU A 399 22.45 0.66 11.07
C GLU A 399 23.82 0.28 11.62
N GLU A 400 24.91 0.82 11.02
CA GLU A 400 26.29 0.64 11.51
C GLU A 400 26.43 1.13 12.95
N THR A 401 25.86 2.29 13.28
CA THR A 401 25.90 2.87 14.64
C THR A 401 25.07 2.04 15.63
N LEU A 402 23.86 1.61 15.26
CA LEU A 402 23.03 0.77 16.13
C LEU A 402 23.69 -0.57 16.42
N LEU A 403 24.31 -1.21 15.42
CA LEU A 403 25.08 -2.45 15.60
C LEU A 403 26.28 -2.23 16.53
N LYS A 404 27.06 -1.16 16.32
CA LYS A 404 28.22 -0.80 17.15
C LYS A 404 27.81 -0.59 18.61
N LYS A 405 26.68 0.06 18.87
CA LYS A 405 26.14 0.31 20.21
C LYS A 405 25.27 -0.84 20.75
N LYS A 406 25.16 -1.97 20.00
CA LYS A 406 24.40 -3.17 20.38
C LYS A 406 22.92 -2.87 20.66
N ILE A 407 22.32 -1.96 19.91
CA ILE A 407 20.90 -1.65 19.97
C ILE A 407 20.18 -2.59 18.99
N PRO A 408 19.25 -3.44 19.45
CA PRO A 408 18.51 -4.32 18.57
C PRO A 408 17.54 -3.52 17.70
N TYR A 409 17.49 -3.81 16.40
CA TYR A 409 16.58 -3.14 15.48
C TYR A 409 16.00 -4.09 14.43
N SER A 410 14.90 -3.69 13.80
CA SER A 410 14.30 -4.34 12.64
C SER A 410 13.96 -3.30 11.57
N ILE A 411 14.17 -3.67 10.30
CA ILE A 411 13.84 -2.79 9.16
C ILE A 411 12.51 -3.26 8.59
N TYR A 412 11.50 -2.40 8.69
CA TYR A 412 10.22 -2.61 8.05
C TYR A 412 10.32 -2.20 6.57
N SER A 413 10.08 -3.10 5.67
CA SER A 413 10.22 -3.15 4.21
C SER A 413 11.44 -3.93 3.70
N GLY A 414 11.95 -4.90 4.49
CA GLY A 414 12.73 -6.01 4.00
C GLY A 414 11.89 -6.90 3.06
N ILE A 415 12.36 -8.11 2.73
CA ILE A 415 11.55 -9.09 1.97
C ILE A 415 10.29 -9.39 2.78
N GLN A 416 9.16 -9.13 2.18
CA GLN A 416 7.84 -9.35 2.80
C GLN A 416 7.70 -10.82 3.23
N PHE A 417 6.96 -11.05 4.30
CA PHE A 417 6.73 -12.42 4.77
C PHE A 417 6.17 -13.32 3.66
N PHE A 418 5.10 -12.87 2.99
CA PHE A 418 4.48 -13.62 1.89
C PHE A 418 5.28 -13.63 0.58
N GLU A 419 6.37 -12.86 0.49
CA GLU A 419 7.30 -12.86 -0.63
C GLU A 419 8.54 -13.73 -0.38
N ARG A 420 8.74 -14.24 0.83
CA ARG A 420 9.81 -15.17 1.18
C ARG A 420 9.66 -16.45 0.36
N MET A 421 10.79 -16.95 -0.14
CA MET A 421 10.83 -18.06 -1.09
C MET A 421 10.05 -19.28 -0.57
N GLU A 422 10.28 -19.67 0.68
CA GLU A 422 9.63 -20.83 1.30
C GLU A 422 8.14 -20.63 1.51
N VAL A 423 7.69 -19.43 1.80
CA VAL A 423 6.28 -19.10 1.94
C VAL A 423 5.58 -19.15 0.59
N LYS A 424 6.18 -18.57 -0.45
CA LYS A 424 5.67 -18.65 -1.83
C LYS A 424 5.63 -20.07 -2.36
N ASP A 425 6.63 -20.89 -2.04
CA ASP A 425 6.64 -22.31 -2.42
C ASP A 425 5.46 -23.04 -1.76
N ALA A 426 5.23 -22.83 -0.46
CA ALA A 426 4.12 -23.40 0.28
C ALA A 426 2.75 -22.97 -0.29
N LEU A 427 2.59 -21.68 -0.56
CA LEU A 427 1.37 -21.15 -1.19
C LEU A 427 1.17 -21.70 -2.60
N SER A 428 2.26 -21.93 -3.36
CA SER A 428 2.16 -22.53 -4.68
C SER A 428 1.67 -23.98 -4.64
N TYR A 429 1.97 -24.74 -3.58
CA TYR A 429 1.34 -26.04 -3.36
C TYR A 429 -0.17 -25.92 -3.15
N LEU A 430 -0.64 -24.96 -2.35
CA LEU A 430 -2.06 -24.70 -2.15
C LEU A 430 -2.74 -24.24 -3.44
N ARG A 431 -2.11 -23.36 -4.22
CA ARG A 431 -2.64 -22.91 -5.52
C ARG A 431 -2.71 -24.06 -6.54
N MET A 432 -1.74 -24.98 -6.52
CA MET A 432 -1.75 -26.16 -7.40
C MET A 432 -2.92 -27.09 -7.14
N ILE A 433 -3.29 -27.33 -5.89
CA ILE A 433 -4.44 -28.19 -5.59
C ILE A 433 -5.78 -27.53 -5.91
N THR A 434 -5.82 -26.20 -5.90
CA THR A 434 -7.04 -25.40 -6.12
C THR A 434 -7.20 -25.03 -7.60
N TYR A 435 -6.16 -24.47 -8.22
CA TYR A 435 -6.23 -23.84 -9.55
C TYR A 435 -5.48 -24.62 -10.65
N LYS A 436 -4.50 -25.45 -10.29
CA LYS A 436 -3.60 -26.16 -11.23
C LYS A 436 -2.93 -25.23 -12.24
N ASP A 437 -2.60 -24.00 -11.80
CA ASP A 437 -2.04 -22.95 -12.64
C ASP A 437 -0.57 -23.21 -13.01
N ASP A 438 -0.19 -22.73 -14.20
CA ASP A 438 1.15 -22.92 -14.75
C ASP A 438 2.26 -22.24 -13.92
N LEU A 439 1.98 -21.11 -13.27
CA LEU A 439 2.96 -20.40 -12.46
C LEU A 439 3.34 -21.19 -11.22
N SER A 440 2.34 -21.70 -10.52
CA SER A 440 2.53 -22.55 -9.36
C SER A 440 3.19 -23.87 -9.74
N PHE A 441 2.80 -24.46 -10.87
CA PHE A 441 3.45 -25.66 -11.41
C PHE A 441 4.96 -25.43 -11.65
N LEU A 442 5.34 -24.41 -12.43
CA LEU A 442 6.72 -24.09 -12.74
C LEU A 442 7.57 -23.83 -11.50
N ARG A 443 6.96 -23.30 -10.45
CA ARG A 443 7.62 -23.02 -9.19
C ARG A 443 7.95 -24.28 -8.40
N ILE A 444 7.01 -25.21 -8.28
CA ILE A 444 7.13 -26.33 -7.32
C ILE A 444 7.37 -27.70 -7.96
N VAL A 445 7.22 -27.84 -9.30
CA VAL A 445 7.33 -29.16 -9.94
C VAL A 445 8.65 -29.88 -9.64
N ASN A 446 9.73 -29.14 -9.41
CA ASN A 446 11.06 -29.68 -9.09
C ASN A 446 11.61 -29.17 -7.74
N VAL A 447 10.72 -28.75 -6.84
CA VAL A 447 11.04 -28.30 -5.48
C VAL A 447 10.07 -28.99 -4.50
N PRO A 448 10.54 -29.99 -3.74
CA PRO A 448 11.87 -30.63 -3.71
C PRO A 448 12.29 -31.22 -5.05
N LYS A 449 13.58 -31.55 -5.16
CA LYS A 449 14.15 -32.07 -6.41
C LYS A 449 13.48 -33.39 -6.83
N ARG A 450 12.79 -33.37 -7.99
CA ARG A 450 12.09 -34.53 -8.60
C ARG A 450 12.69 -34.97 -9.93
N ASN A 451 13.90 -34.52 -10.22
CA ASN A 451 14.59 -34.77 -11.49
C ASN A 451 13.85 -34.24 -12.74
N ILE A 452 12.93 -33.27 -12.56
CA ILE A 452 12.24 -32.60 -13.68
C ILE A 452 13.02 -31.33 -14.02
N GLY A 453 14.18 -31.50 -14.66
CA GLY A 453 15.09 -30.43 -15.04
C GLY A 453 14.79 -29.84 -16.44
N LYS A 454 15.66 -28.92 -16.89
CA LYS A 454 15.48 -28.10 -18.08
C LYS A 454 15.02 -28.86 -19.34
N LYS A 455 15.65 -29.99 -19.70
CA LYS A 455 15.25 -30.79 -20.86
C LYS A 455 13.83 -31.32 -20.82
N ARG A 456 13.38 -31.73 -19.64
CA ARG A 456 11.99 -32.23 -19.43
C ARG A 456 11.00 -31.08 -19.47
N MET A 457 11.39 -29.93 -18.93
CA MET A 457 10.58 -28.71 -19.03
C MET A 457 10.44 -28.21 -20.46
N GLU A 458 11.52 -28.25 -21.25
CA GLU A 458 11.46 -27.91 -22.68
C GLU A 458 10.56 -28.88 -23.48
N PHE A 459 10.57 -30.16 -23.13
CA PHE A 459 9.67 -31.16 -23.71
C PHE A 459 8.19 -30.85 -23.36
N LEU A 460 7.90 -30.59 -22.08
CA LEU A 460 6.55 -30.19 -21.65
C LEU A 460 6.11 -28.89 -22.33
N GLN A 461 6.99 -27.89 -22.46
CA GLN A 461 6.67 -26.63 -23.13
C GLN A 461 6.30 -26.86 -24.61
N ALA A 462 7.01 -27.75 -25.30
CA ALA A 462 6.70 -28.12 -26.69
C ALA A 462 5.32 -28.80 -26.78
N TYR A 463 5.01 -29.68 -25.81
CA TYR A 463 3.72 -30.36 -25.75
C TYR A 463 2.56 -29.39 -25.45
N VAL A 464 2.72 -28.52 -24.46
CA VAL A 464 1.78 -27.43 -24.11
C VAL A 464 1.47 -26.55 -25.32
N ASN A 465 2.49 -26.15 -26.06
CA ASN A 465 2.34 -25.33 -27.26
C ASN A 465 1.59 -26.04 -28.40
N ALA A 466 1.76 -27.35 -28.53
CA ALA A 466 1.13 -28.16 -29.58
C ALA A 466 -0.33 -28.51 -29.27
N HIS A 467 -0.66 -28.72 -28.00
CA HIS A 467 -1.96 -29.24 -27.56
C HIS A 467 -2.82 -28.18 -26.84
N HIS A 468 -2.27 -26.96 -26.62
CA HIS A 468 -2.99 -25.86 -25.92
C HIS A 468 -3.54 -26.25 -24.56
N CYS A 469 -2.78 -27.02 -23.78
CA CYS A 469 -3.09 -27.46 -22.43
C CYS A 469 -2.19 -26.79 -21.37
N SER A 470 -2.48 -26.97 -20.09
CA SER A 470 -1.58 -26.53 -18.99
C SER A 470 -0.36 -27.42 -18.86
N PHE A 471 0.68 -26.95 -18.17
CA PHE A 471 1.86 -27.78 -17.86
C PHE A 471 1.50 -29.01 -17.03
N TYR A 472 0.53 -28.88 -16.12
CA TYR A 472 0.09 -29.99 -15.28
C TYR A 472 -0.61 -31.07 -16.11
N GLU A 473 -1.49 -30.70 -17.02
CA GLU A 473 -2.14 -31.60 -17.96
C GLU A 473 -1.10 -32.27 -18.88
N ALA A 474 -0.18 -31.49 -19.44
CA ALA A 474 0.91 -32.01 -20.25
C ALA A 474 1.76 -33.06 -19.50
N LEU A 475 2.11 -32.78 -18.23
CA LEU A 475 2.86 -33.73 -17.41
C LEU A 475 2.05 -35.01 -17.18
N LYS A 476 0.76 -34.88 -16.92
CA LYS A 476 -0.15 -35.99 -16.67
C LYS A 476 -0.32 -36.90 -17.88
N GLU A 477 -0.43 -36.32 -19.08
CA GLU A 477 -0.54 -37.05 -20.33
C GLU A 477 0.79 -37.67 -20.77
N CYS A 478 1.92 -37.00 -20.50
CA CYS A 478 3.24 -37.44 -20.93
C CYS A 478 4.01 -38.23 -19.86
N VAL A 479 3.47 -38.49 -18.70
CA VAL A 479 4.21 -39.10 -17.58
C VAL A 479 4.78 -40.48 -17.87
N GLU A 480 4.19 -41.22 -18.82
CA GLU A 480 4.64 -42.53 -19.28
C GLU A 480 5.74 -42.44 -20.38
N ASP A 481 6.02 -41.25 -20.90
CA ASP A 481 7.07 -41.06 -21.89
C ASP A 481 8.46 -41.42 -21.29
N PRO A 482 9.32 -42.10 -22.03
CA PRO A 482 10.67 -42.48 -21.59
C PRO A 482 11.50 -41.32 -21.00
N ILE A 483 11.23 -40.07 -21.39
CA ILE A 483 11.92 -38.90 -20.87
C ILE A 483 11.70 -38.69 -19.36
N PHE A 484 10.58 -39.15 -18.83
CA PHE A 484 10.23 -39.06 -17.39
C PHE A 484 10.66 -40.28 -16.57
N LYS A 485 11.28 -41.26 -17.19
CA LYS A 485 11.82 -42.42 -16.50
C LYS A 485 12.88 -42.01 -15.46
N GLY A 486 12.70 -42.46 -14.21
CA GLY A 486 13.59 -42.10 -13.09
C GLY A 486 13.37 -40.70 -12.52
N THR A 487 12.17 -40.17 -12.70
CA THR A 487 11.70 -38.96 -12.05
C THR A 487 10.59 -39.28 -11.06
N ASP A 488 10.35 -38.39 -10.10
CA ASP A 488 9.22 -38.51 -9.14
C ASP A 488 7.96 -37.76 -9.69
N ALA A 489 7.81 -37.69 -11.04
CA ALA A 489 6.70 -37.04 -11.70
C ALA A 489 5.33 -37.67 -11.35
N LYS A 490 5.28 -39.01 -11.26
CA LYS A 490 4.07 -39.78 -10.89
C LYS A 490 3.64 -39.49 -9.46
N ASP A 491 4.61 -39.40 -8.55
CA ASP A 491 4.35 -39.10 -7.13
C ASP A 491 3.82 -37.64 -6.97
N PHE A 492 4.39 -36.71 -7.75
CA PHE A 492 3.90 -35.34 -7.76
C PHE A 492 2.46 -35.24 -8.28
N ILE A 493 2.13 -35.92 -9.40
CA ILE A 493 0.76 -35.97 -9.93
C ILE A 493 -0.20 -36.58 -8.90
N SER A 494 0.18 -37.73 -8.31
CA SER A 494 -0.62 -38.45 -7.32
C SER A 494 -0.88 -37.54 -6.09
N LEU A 495 0.12 -36.80 -5.65
CA LEU A 495 0.01 -35.86 -4.54
C LEU A 495 -1.02 -34.78 -4.84
N ILE A 496 -0.84 -34.08 -5.97
CA ILE A 496 -1.73 -32.97 -6.33
C ILE A 496 -3.17 -33.45 -6.55
N ASP A 497 -3.37 -34.57 -7.27
CA ASP A 497 -4.72 -35.11 -7.53
C ASP A 497 -5.40 -35.55 -6.22
N ALA A 498 -4.68 -36.17 -5.31
CA ALA A 498 -5.25 -36.61 -4.01
C ALA A 498 -5.75 -35.42 -3.18
N PHE A 499 -4.96 -34.35 -3.11
CA PHE A 499 -5.34 -33.17 -2.35
C PHE A 499 -6.42 -32.34 -3.07
N SER A 500 -6.41 -32.26 -4.40
CA SER A 500 -7.45 -31.56 -5.18
C SER A 500 -8.87 -32.11 -4.96
N VAL A 501 -9.01 -33.36 -4.58
CA VAL A 501 -10.32 -33.98 -4.31
C VAL A 501 -10.76 -33.79 -2.85
N THR A 502 -9.81 -33.62 -1.93
CA THR A 502 -10.09 -33.69 -0.48
C THR A 502 -9.97 -32.37 0.26
N TYR A 503 -9.42 -31.31 -0.36
CA TYR A 503 -9.13 -30.05 0.34
C TYR A 503 -10.39 -29.33 0.84
N GLU A 504 -11.52 -29.42 0.12
CA GLU A 504 -12.78 -28.77 0.50
C GLU A 504 -13.44 -29.39 1.76
N GLN A 505 -13.01 -30.59 2.16
CA GLN A 505 -13.56 -31.31 3.32
C GLN A 505 -12.68 -31.17 4.57
N ARG A 506 -11.63 -30.34 4.50
CA ARG A 506 -10.60 -30.21 5.55
C ARG A 506 -10.32 -28.75 5.82
N THR A 507 -9.79 -28.46 7.00
CA THR A 507 -9.31 -27.11 7.30
C THR A 507 -8.06 -26.76 6.47
N ILE A 508 -7.86 -25.49 6.17
CA ILE A 508 -6.72 -25.00 5.36
C ILE A 508 -5.40 -25.32 6.05
N SER A 509 -5.36 -25.19 7.39
CA SER A 509 -4.20 -25.50 8.23
C SER A 509 -3.81 -26.97 8.18
N GLU A 510 -4.78 -27.89 8.17
CA GLU A 510 -4.54 -29.32 7.98
C GLU A 510 -4.01 -29.63 6.57
N VAL A 511 -4.64 -29.05 5.54
CA VAL A 511 -4.22 -29.22 4.15
C VAL A 511 -2.79 -28.70 3.95
N LEU A 512 -2.48 -27.50 4.45
CA LEU A 512 -1.13 -26.92 4.36
C LEU A 512 -0.09 -27.78 5.05
N SER A 513 -0.36 -28.23 6.27
CA SER A 513 0.59 -29.03 7.03
C SER A 513 0.88 -30.37 6.36
N ASP A 514 -0.17 -31.06 5.91
CA ASP A 514 -0.05 -32.38 5.29
C ASP A 514 0.60 -32.33 3.91
N ILE A 515 0.29 -31.29 3.08
CA ILE A 515 0.88 -31.19 1.74
C ILE A 515 2.37 -30.85 1.82
N LEU A 516 2.81 -30.02 2.76
CA LEU A 516 4.21 -29.71 3.00
C LEU A 516 5.01 -30.91 3.49
N ASP A 517 4.42 -31.75 4.35
CA ASP A 517 5.02 -32.97 4.83
C ASP A 517 5.09 -34.05 3.72
N ARG A 518 3.96 -34.35 3.08
CA ARG A 518 3.88 -35.38 2.04
C ARG A 518 4.61 -35.03 0.75
N SER A 519 4.78 -33.74 0.45
CA SER A 519 5.63 -33.30 -0.68
C SER A 519 7.12 -33.44 -0.41
N GLY A 520 7.53 -33.67 0.86
CA GLY A 520 8.91 -33.67 1.32
C GLY A 520 9.52 -32.25 1.39
N TYR A 521 8.71 -31.19 1.27
CA TYR A 521 9.22 -29.80 1.27
C TYR A 521 9.80 -29.39 2.62
N GLU A 522 9.08 -29.66 3.69
CA GLU A 522 9.54 -29.35 5.05
C GLU A 522 10.78 -30.18 5.43
N GLU A 523 10.83 -31.46 5.04
CA GLU A 523 12.01 -32.33 5.22
C GLU A 523 13.23 -31.80 4.45
N MET A 524 13.05 -31.33 3.24
CA MET A 524 14.10 -30.68 2.45
C MET A 524 14.69 -29.48 3.19
N LEU A 525 13.85 -28.63 3.78
CA LEU A 525 14.32 -27.46 4.55
C LEU A 525 15.05 -27.88 5.83
N ARG A 526 14.59 -28.92 6.53
CA ARG A 526 15.27 -29.49 7.70
C ARG A 526 16.66 -30.04 7.34
N THR A 527 16.77 -30.74 6.23
CA THR A 527 18.04 -31.31 5.78
C THR A 527 19.03 -30.27 5.27
N THR A 528 18.56 -29.14 4.74
CA THR A 528 19.40 -28.02 4.34
C THR A 528 19.87 -27.16 5.52
N GLY A 529 19.38 -27.43 6.75
CA GLY A 529 19.80 -26.75 7.97
C GLY A 529 19.37 -25.28 8.07
N ASN A 530 18.36 -24.88 7.33
CA ASN A 530 17.89 -23.49 7.32
C ASN A 530 16.74 -23.29 8.32
N GLN A 531 17.08 -23.06 9.59
CA GLN A 531 16.13 -22.88 10.67
C GLN A 531 15.19 -21.68 10.41
N GLU A 532 15.72 -20.57 9.88
CA GLU A 532 14.91 -19.36 9.60
C GLU A 532 13.75 -19.68 8.66
N ARG A 533 13.98 -20.50 7.60
CA ARG A 533 12.91 -20.90 6.68
C ARG A 533 11.86 -21.80 7.33
N LEU A 534 12.28 -22.68 8.24
CA LEU A 534 11.34 -23.51 9.01
C LEU A 534 10.49 -22.65 9.95
N ASP A 535 11.09 -21.64 10.59
CA ASP A 535 10.37 -20.69 11.44
C ASP A 535 9.34 -19.88 10.60
N ASN A 536 9.69 -19.51 9.36
CA ASN A 536 8.78 -18.85 8.44
C ASN A 536 7.60 -19.77 8.02
N LEU A 537 7.83 -21.07 7.83
CA LEU A 537 6.72 -22.01 7.56
C LEU A 537 5.82 -22.20 8.79
N ALA A 538 6.40 -22.23 10.00
CA ALA A 538 5.62 -22.30 11.23
C ALA A 538 4.74 -21.06 11.40
N GLU A 539 5.29 -19.87 11.09
CA GLU A 539 4.55 -18.60 11.09
C GLU A 539 3.44 -18.59 10.03
N LEU A 540 3.68 -19.15 8.83
CA LEU A 540 2.63 -19.31 7.81
C LEU A 540 1.49 -20.21 8.30
N LYS A 541 1.81 -21.34 8.93
CA LYS A 541 0.80 -22.24 9.51
C LYS A 541 -0.03 -21.52 10.59
N GLN A 542 0.61 -20.69 11.41
CA GLN A 542 -0.09 -19.87 12.40
C GLN A 542 -0.99 -18.82 11.74
N ALA A 543 -0.51 -18.14 10.70
CA ALA A 543 -1.31 -17.15 9.97
C ALA A 543 -2.56 -17.77 9.31
N VAL A 544 -2.44 -18.98 8.77
CA VAL A 544 -3.59 -19.76 8.26
C VAL A 544 -4.58 -20.06 9.36
N TYR A 545 -4.10 -20.56 10.52
CA TYR A 545 -4.95 -20.87 11.66
C TYR A 545 -5.67 -19.63 12.20
N ASP A 546 -4.99 -18.50 12.30
CA ASP A 546 -5.59 -17.22 12.73
C ASP A 546 -6.67 -16.75 11.74
N TYR A 547 -6.44 -16.93 10.43
CA TYR A 547 -7.45 -16.65 9.40
C TYR A 547 -8.69 -17.54 9.57
N GLU A 548 -8.52 -18.85 9.78
CA GLU A 548 -9.63 -19.80 10.00
C GLU A 548 -10.45 -19.41 11.24
N ILE A 549 -9.81 -19.00 12.33
CA ILE A 549 -10.52 -18.52 13.53
C ILE A 549 -11.32 -17.26 13.20
N SER A 550 -10.76 -16.34 12.41
CA SER A 550 -11.41 -15.06 12.09
C SER A 550 -12.61 -15.21 11.14
N CYS A 551 -12.60 -16.23 10.28
CA CYS A 551 -13.66 -16.51 9.30
C CYS A 551 -14.69 -17.53 9.79
N GLY A 552 -14.40 -18.29 10.85
CA GLY A 552 -15.26 -19.34 11.38
C GLY A 552 -15.47 -20.52 10.41
N GLU A 553 -16.69 -21.04 10.34
CA GLU A 553 -17.02 -22.23 9.49
C GLU A 553 -16.97 -21.93 7.97
N GLU A 554 -16.83 -20.67 7.55
CA GLU A 554 -16.83 -20.24 6.15
C GLU A 554 -15.42 -20.04 5.57
N ALA A 555 -14.36 -20.45 6.26
CA ALA A 555 -12.99 -20.31 5.78
C ALA A 555 -12.71 -21.27 4.60
N LEU A 556 -12.76 -20.75 3.36
CA LEU A 556 -12.45 -21.50 2.14
C LEU A 556 -11.02 -21.25 1.67
N LEU A 557 -10.36 -22.28 1.13
CA LEU A 557 -8.99 -22.18 0.62
C LEU A 557 -8.85 -21.18 -0.55
N PRO A 558 -9.75 -21.11 -1.53
CA PRO A 558 -9.70 -20.06 -2.57
C PRO A 558 -9.73 -18.67 -1.97
N ASP A 559 -10.62 -18.39 -1.02
CA ASP A 559 -10.77 -17.06 -0.39
C ASP A 559 -9.51 -16.69 0.40
N TYR A 560 -8.88 -17.66 1.06
CA TYR A 560 -7.58 -17.44 1.72
C TYR A 560 -6.48 -17.06 0.73
N LEU A 561 -6.40 -17.75 -0.42
CA LEU A 561 -5.41 -17.46 -1.46
C LEU A 561 -5.62 -16.06 -2.07
N ASP A 562 -6.87 -15.65 -2.30
CA ASP A 562 -7.23 -14.32 -2.76
C ASP A 562 -6.94 -13.25 -1.70
N HIS A 563 -7.21 -13.58 -0.43
CA HIS A 563 -6.88 -12.72 0.70
C HIS A 563 -5.37 -12.44 0.77
N ILE A 564 -4.53 -13.47 0.65
CA ILE A 564 -3.06 -13.29 0.66
C ILE A 564 -2.57 -12.51 -0.55
N ALA A 565 -3.12 -12.75 -1.74
CA ALA A 565 -2.72 -12.01 -2.95
C ALA A 565 -2.95 -10.49 -2.82
N LEU A 566 -3.87 -10.07 -1.95
CA LEU A 566 -4.15 -8.68 -1.61
C LEU A 566 -3.30 -8.13 -0.44
N PHE A 567 -2.47 -8.95 0.20
CA PHE A 567 -1.60 -8.50 1.31
C PHE A 567 -0.52 -7.55 0.82
N THR A 568 -0.29 -6.49 1.60
CA THR A 568 0.79 -5.53 1.37
C THR A 568 1.85 -5.65 2.47
N ASN A 569 3.05 -5.10 2.24
CA ASN A 569 4.20 -5.07 3.15
C ASN A 569 3.90 -4.59 4.58
N SER A 570 2.82 -3.86 4.78
CA SER A 570 2.47 -3.26 6.07
C SER A 570 1.87 -4.24 7.09
N ASP A 571 1.60 -5.47 6.70
CA ASP A 571 0.78 -6.40 7.48
C ASP A 571 1.59 -7.31 8.43
N VAL A 572 2.93 -7.25 8.38
CA VAL A 572 3.80 -8.04 9.27
C VAL A 572 4.16 -7.25 10.52
N THR A 573 3.63 -7.64 11.67
CA THR A 573 4.04 -7.12 12.99
C THR A 573 5.09 -8.04 13.61
N ASP A 574 6.34 -7.56 13.69
CA ASP A 574 7.37 -8.19 14.54
C ASP A 574 7.18 -7.70 15.98
N ASP A 575 6.76 -8.58 16.89
CA ASP A 575 6.50 -8.28 18.30
C ASP A 575 7.75 -8.37 19.20
N SER A 576 8.93 -8.58 18.62
CA SER A 576 10.21 -8.61 19.37
C SER A 576 10.60 -7.22 19.86
N ASP A 577 11.31 -7.16 21.01
CA ASP A 577 11.79 -5.89 21.60
C ASP A 577 12.97 -5.30 20.80
N LYS A 578 12.64 -4.65 19.67
CA LYS A 578 13.58 -4.05 18.73
C LYS A 578 13.13 -2.65 18.31
N VAL A 579 14.08 -1.76 18.06
CA VAL A 579 13.81 -0.46 17.44
C VAL A 579 13.33 -0.67 16.00
N LYS A 580 12.24 -0.03 15.65
CA LYS A 580 11.63 -0.15 14.29
C LYS A 580 12.21 0.91 13.37
N LEU A 581 12.76 0.49 12.24
CA LEU A 581 13.24 1.36 11.18
C LEU A 581 12.33 1.23 9.96
N MET A 582 11.74 2.35 9.50
CA MET A 582 10.85 2.30 8.34
C MET A 582 10.79 3.62 7.57
N THR A 583 10.36 3.53 6.31
CA THR A 583 10.08 4.75 5.54
C THR A 583 8.83 5.45 6.08
N VAL A 584 8.75 6.76 5.87
CA VAL A 584 7.56 7.54 6.26
C VAL A 584 6.30 7.01 5.59
N HIS A 585 6.38 6.53 4.33
CA HIS A 585 5.23 5.94 3.64
C HIS A 585 4.71 4.67 4.33
N ALA A 586 5.63 3.81 4.80
CA ALA A 586 5.26 2.60 5.54
C ALA A 586 4.67 2.90 6.93
N ALA A 587 4.94 4.07 7.49
CA ALA A 587 4.43 4.50 8.78
C ALA A 587 2.99 5.07 8.72
N LYS A 588 2.42 5.28 7.52
CA LYS A 588 1.04 5.76 7.39
C LYS A 588 0.06 4.76 8.02
N GLY A 589 -0.90 5.27 8.79
CA GLY A 589 -1.85 4.45 9.53
C GLY A 589 -1.34 3.93 10.88
N LEU A 590 -0.01 3.93 11.10
CA LEU A 590 0.59 3.48 12.36
C LEU A 590 0.75 4.65 13.35
N GLU A 591 1.09 4.29 14.60
CA GLU A 591 1.39 5.25 15.67
C GLU A 591 2.43 4.65 16.64
N PHE A 592 3.30 5.50 17.17
CA PHE A 592 4.42 5.06 17.99
C PHE A 592 4.64 5.99 19.18
N PRO A 593 4.96 5.46 20.38
CA PRO A 593 5.22 6.29 21.54
C PRO A 593 6.37 7.29 21.33
N HIS A 594 7.49 6.85 20.74
CA HIS A 594 8.68 7.68 20.54
C HIS A 594 9.16 7.59 19.09
N VAL A 595 9.21 8.73 18.40
CA VAL A 595 9.56 8.82 16.97
C VAL A 595 10.79 9.67 16.77
N PHE A 596 11.75 9.13 16.04
CA PHE A 596 12.88 9.84 15.46
C PHE A 596 12.60 10.03 13.97
N LEU A 597 12.68 11.25 13.49
CA LEU A 597 12.59 11.58 12.07
C LEU A 597 13.95 12.14 11.64
N CYS A 598 14.71 11.35 10.92
CA CYS A 598 16.11 11.63 10.58
C CYS A 598 16.33 12.01 9.12
N ALA A 599 17.52 12.51 8.82
CA ALA A 599 17.97 12.95 7.50
C ALA A 599 17.02 14.01 6.90
N LEU A 600 16.60 14.98 7.71
CA LEU A 600 15.78 16.12 7.30
C LEU A 600 16.62 17.12 6.51
N ASN A 601 17.07 16.75 5.32
CA ASN A 601 17.92 17.53 4.45
C ASN A 601 17.27 17.84 3.10
N GLU A 602 17.52 19.02 2.54
CA GLU A 602 17.15 19.34 1.18
C GLU A 602 17.75 18.33 0.18
N GLY A 603 16.91 17.85 -0.74
CA GLY A 603 17.27 16.80 -1.69
C GLY A 603 17.14 15.36 -1.16
N ILE A 604 16.93 15.17 0.15
CA ILE A 604 16.58 13.91 0.78
C ILE A 604 15.11 13.96 1.23
N PHE A 605 14.79 14.87 2.15
CA PHE A 605 13.45 15.17 2.62
C PHE A 605 13.25 16.69 2.78
N PRO A 606 12.72 17.37 1.76
CA PRO A 606 12.04 16.87 0.54
C PRO A 606 12.98 16.20 -0.46
N SER A 607 12.42 15.28 -1.25
CA SER A 607 13.17 14.56 -2.28
C SER A 607 13.62 15.49 -3.41
N LYS A 608 14.84 15.30 -3.93
CA LYS A 608 15.34 16.02 -5.12
C LYS A 608 14.54 15.75 -6.41
N LYS A 609 13.70 14.71 -6.42
CA LYS A 609 12.82 14.39 -7.56
C LYS A 609 11.58 15.31 -7.61
N THR A 610 11.32 16.07 -6.56
CA THR A 610 10.18 16.98 -6.45
C THR A 610 10.42 18.21 -7.32
N SER A 611 9.60 18.39 -8.35
CA SER A 611 9.78 19.41 -9.37
C SER A 611 8.58 20.35 -9.55
N THR A 612 7.48 20.14 -8.81
CA THR A 612 6.26 20.93 -8.87
C THR A 612 5.86 21.45 -7.49
N ILE A 613 5.02 22.49 -7.46
CA ILE A 613 4.44 23.02 -6.22
C ILE A 613 3.60 21.95 -5.53
N GLU A 614 2.76 21.27 -6.29
CA GLU A 614 1.89 20.21 -5.78
C GLU A 614 2.72 19.07 -5.17
N GLY A 615 3.82 18.69 -5.85
CA GLY A 615 4.76 17.70 -5.32
C GLY A 615 5.45 18.15 -4.03
N MET A 616 5.78 19.46 -3.91
CA MET A 616 6.36 20.00 -2.67
C MET A 616 5.33 20.05 -1.53
N GLU A 617 4.07 20.33 -1.84
CA GLU A 617 2.99 20.24 -0.87
C GLU A 617 2.75 18.79 -0.42
N GLU A 618 2.90 17.81 -1.32
CA GLU A 618 2.82 16.38 -0.97
C GLU A 618 3.99 15.95 -0.08
N GLU A 619 5.24 16.34 -0.39
CA GLU A 619 6.39 16.08 0.49
C GLU A 619 6.20 16.71 1.89
N ARG A 620 5.57 17.90 1.99
CA ARG A 620 5.24 18.51 3.28
C ARG A 620 4.13 17.74 4.01
N ARG A 621 3.13 17.21 3.30
CA ARG A 621 2.14 16.30 3.90
C ARG A 621 2.82 15.02 4.39
N LEU A 622 3.79 14.52 3.66
CA LEU A 622 4.57 13.34 4.08
C LEU A 622 5.34 13.63 5.37
N ALA A 623 5.98 14.79 5.50
CA ALA A 623 6.63 15.21 6.75
C ALA A 623 5.61 15.40 7.89
N PHE A 624 4.45 15.98 7.62
CA PHE A 624 3.34 16.07 8.58
C PHE A 624 2.85 14.68 9.03
N VAL A 625 2.71 13.74 8.09
CA VAL A 625 2.37 12.35 8.42
C VAL A 625 3.42 11.75 9.35
N ALA A 626 4.72 11.89 9.04
CA ALA A 626 5.80 11.37 9.88
C ALA A 626 5.75 11.90 11.31
N MET A 627 5.67 13.23 11.46
CA MET A 627 5.63 13.89 12.77
C MET A 627 4.37 13.52 13.56
N SER A 628 3.22 13.40 12.90
CA SER A 628 1.94 13.03 13.51
C SER A 628 1.83 11.54 13.90
N ARG A 629 2.85 10.73 13.62
CA ARG A 629 2.94 9.34 14.13
C ARG A 629 3.37 9.29 15.59
N ALA A 630 4.02 10.34 16.09
CA ALA A 630 4.53 10.41 17.44
C ALA A 630 3.39 10.64 18.47
N MET A 631 3.39 9.82 19.53
CA MET A 631 2.44 9.96 20.63
C MET A 631 3.03 10.80 21.79
N LYS A 632 4.22 10.41 22.30
CA LYS A 632 4.83 10.96 23.52
C LYS A 632 6.04 11.85 23.25
N SER A 633 6.92 11.48 22.32
CA SER A 633 8.14 12.23 22.01
C SER A 633 8.45 12.22 20.53
N LEU A 634 8.90 13.36 20.05
CA LEU A 634 9.34 13.55 18.66
C LEU A 634 10.76 14.13 18.66
N PHE A 635 11.65 13.48 17.92
CA PHE A 635 13.04 13.87 17.72
C PHE A 635 13.25 14.12 16.23
N LEU A 636 13.70 15.31 15.89
CA LEU A 636 13.99 15.70 14.51
C LEU A 636 15.51 15.87 14.35
N SER A 637 16.09 15.31 13.30
CA SER A 637 17.52 15.45 13.07
C SER A 637 17.87 15.56 11.59
N GLU A 638 18.99 16.19 11.33
CA GLU A 638 19.63 16.29 10.03
C GLU A 638 21.14 16.43 10.20
N SER A 639 21.88 16.31 9.11
CA SER A 639 23.33 16.45 9.14
C SER A 639 23.85 17.33 8.01
N HIS A 640 24.90 18.11 8.31
CA HIS A 640 25.72 18.78 7.31
C HIS A 640 26.60 17.76 6.56
N GLY A 641 27.35 18.23 5.59
CA GLY A 641 28.28 17.43 4.80
C GLY A 641 27.97 17.48 3.32
N LYS A 642 28.48 16.49 2.59
CA LYS A 642 28.27 16.39 1.13
C LYS A 642 27.43 15.17 0.78
N ASN A 643 26.60 15.32 -0.23
CA ASN A 643 25.91 14.20 -0.89
C ASN A 643 26.91 13.38 -1.72
N PHE A 644 26.50 12.20 -2.16
CA PHE A 644 27.32 11.34 -3.02
C PHE A 644 27.80 12.02 -4.32
N ASP A 645 27.02 12.99 -4.84
CA ASP A 645 27.35 13.78 -6.04
C ASP A 645 28.26 15.00 -5.71
N GLY A 646 28.74 15.12 -4.49
CA GLY A 646 29.62 16.21 -4.02
C GLY A 646 28.87 17.51 -3.68
N SER A 647 27.55 17.58 -3.84
CA SER A 647 26.74 18.75 -3.46
C SER A 647 26.65 18.87 -1.94
N THR A 648 26.58 20.13 -1.46
CA THR A 648 26.42 20.43 -0.03
C THR A 648 25.03 19.99 0.45
N ARG A 649 24.96 19.36 1.62
CA ARG A 649 23.71 19.08 2.32
C ARG A 649 23.27 20.31 3.09
N TYR A 650 22.05 20.72 2.86
CA TYR A 650 21.41 21.83 3.57
C TYR A 650 20.29 21.27 4.48
N PRO A 651 20.05 21.89 5.65
CA PRO A 651 18.87 21.62 6.45
C PRO A 651 17.59 21.68 5.61
N SER A 652 16.63 20.81 5.90
CA SER A 652 15.34 20.75 5.20
C SER A 652 14.56 22.06 5.37
N ARG A 653 13.92 22.53 4.29
CA ARG A 653 12.93 23.61 4.37
C ARG A 653 11.83 23.35 5.38
N PHE A 654 11.50 22.07 5.64
CA PHE A 654 10.46 21.70 6.59
C PHE A 654 10.82 22.09 8.02
N ILE A 655 12.10 22.08 8.38
CA ILE A 655 12.56 22.60 9.68
C ILE A 655 12.42 24.13 9.71
N LEU A 656 12.72 24.80 8.60
CA LEU A 656 12.58 26.27 8.50
C LEU A 656 11.11 26.73 8.39
N ASP A 657 10.22 25.88 7.93
CA ASP A 657 8.77 26.11 7.84
C ASP A 657 8.09 26.04 9.22
N ILE A 658 8.66 25.27 10.15
CA ILE A 658 8.18 25.19 11.54
C ILE A 658 8.58 26.46 12.31
N ASP A 659 7.64 27.03 13.07
CA ASP A 659 7.95 28.16 13.95
C ASP A 659 8.97 27.73 15.02
N GLN A 660 10.09 28.44 15.08
CA GLN A 660 11.22 28.08 15.94
C GLN A 660 10.87 27.98 17.44
N LYS A 661 9.84 28.66 17.90
CA LYS A 661 9.37 28.58 19.31
C LYS A 661 8.83 27.19 19.69
N PHE A 662 8.50 26.33 18.71
CA PHE A 662 7.99 24.98 18.96
C PHE A 662 9.08 23.92 18.99
N LEU A 663 10.33 24.29 18.68
CA LEU A 663 11.48 23.39 18.68
C LEU A 663 12.43 23.71 19.82
N GLU A 664 12.87 22.67 20.54
CA GLU A 664 13.98 22.75 21.47
C GLU A 664 15.26 22.29 20.77
N TYR A 665 16.17 23.25 20.55
CA TYR A 665 17.42 23.01 19.83
C TYR A 665 18.48 22.43 20.76
N VAL A 666 18.86 21.18 20.54
CA VAL A 666 19.99 20.53 21.24
C VAL A 666 21.30 21.03 20.65
N LYS A 667 21.40 21.11 19.33
CA LYS A 667 22.48 21.74 18.57
C LYS A 667 21.87 22.43 17.37
N LYS A 668 22.21 23.70 17.15
CA LYS A 668 21.70 24.51 16.02
C LYS A 668 22.69 24.51 14.86
N PRO A 669 22.22 24.56 13.61
CA PRO A 669 23.07 24.92 12.49
C PRO A 669 23.62 26.37 12.67
N GLU A 670 24.78 26.62 12.11
CA GLU A 670 25.35 27.97 12.07
C GLU A 670 24.46 28.92 11.27
N ASP A 671 24.41 30.19 11.64
CA ASP A 671 23.62 31.22 10.96
C ASP A 671 24.02 31.38 9.49
N THR A 672 25.29 31.18 9.16
CA THR A 672 25.83 31.14 7.80
C THR A 672 25.19 30.03 6.97
N LEU A 673 25.13 28.82 7.51
CA LEU A 673 24.50 27.67 6.86
C LEU A 673 23.00 27.88 6.68
N ILE A 674 22.32 28.50 7.67
CA ILE A 674 20.89 28.84 7.56
C ILE A 674 20.66 29.86 6.43
N ALA A 675 21.53 30.87 6.31
CA ALA A 675 21.43 31.87 5.24
C ALA A 675 21.66 31.24 3.86
N GLU A 676 22.63 30.37 3.73
CA GLU A 676 22.89 29.61 2.50
C GLU A 676 21.72 28.68 2.16
N THR A 677 21.16 28.00 3.16
CA THR A 677 19.96 27.15 2.99
C THR A 677 18.79 27.96 2.47
N LYS A 678 18.50 29.13 3.04
CA LYS A 678 17.42 30.01 2.55
C LYS A 678 17.65 30.47 1.11
N ASN A 679 18.89 30.80 0.76
CA ASN A 679 19.25 31.12 -0.61
C ASN A 679 19.02 29.93 -1.56
N TYR A 680 19.48 28.75 -1.18
CA TYR A 680 19.27 27.51 -1.93
C TYR A 680 17.78 27.25 -2.15
N ILE A 681 16.94 27.33 -1.10
CA ILE A 681 15.50 27.16 -1.15
C ILE A 681 14.86 28.21 -2.08
N HIS A 682 15.26 29.47 -1.96
CA HIS A 682 14.76 30.55 -2.83
C HIS A 682 15.03 30.23 -4.31
N TYR A 683 16.23 29.78 -4.65
CA TYR A 683 16.55 29.38 -6.02
C TYR A 683 15.78 28.12 -6.44
N SER A 684 15.69 27.09 -5.59
CA SER A 684 14.98 25.88 -5.92
C SER A 684 13.47 26.09 -6.11
N ASN A 685 12.86 27.01 -5.36
CA ASN A 685 11.44 27.35 -5.53
C ASN A 685 11.11 27.93 -6.90
N ARG A 686 12.06 28.64 -7.55
CA ARG A 686 11.87 29.12 -8.93
C ARG A 686 11.66 27.98 -9.92
N TYR A 687 12.19 26.79 -9.63
CA TYR A 687 12.00 25.61 -10.47
C TYR A 687 10.65 24.92 -10.22
N LEU A 688 10.08 25.09 -9.02
CA LEU A 688 8.75 24.57 -8.70
C LEU A 688 7.62 25.36 -9.36
N ASP A 689 7.81 26.67 -9.56
CA ASP A 689 6.79 27.57 -10.13
C ASP A 689 6.59 27.42 -11.65
N GLY A 690 7.16 26.37 -12.26
CA GLY A 690 7.07 26.19 -13.71
C GLY A 690 7.76 27.30 -14.50
N TYR A 691 8.69 28.02 -13.87
CA TYR A 691 9.50 29.03 -14.51
C TYR A 691 10.29 28.37 -15.64
N VAL A 692 9.74 28.39 -16.82
CA VAL A 692 10.50 28.24 -18.05
C VAL A 692 11.44 29.43 -18.03
N ALA A 693 12.72 29.22 -17.72
CA ALA A 693 13.71 30.26 -17.79
C ALA A 693 13.61 30.83 -19.22
N GLU A 694 13.08 32.04 -19.35
CA GLU A 694 13.08 32.73 -20.63
C GLU A 694 14.52 32.75 -21.11
N GLN A 695 14.69 32.52 -22.40
CA GLN A 695 15.97 32.65 -23.06
C GLN A 695 16.50 34.10 -22.82
N THR A 696 17.33 34.29 -21.80
CA THR A 696 17.83 35.57 -21.37
C THR A 696 19.09 36.01 -22.13
N PHE A 697 19.74 35.03 -22.82
CA PHE A 697 21.00 35.25 -23.53
C PHE A 697 20.89 34.83 -25.00
N GLN A 698 21.67 35.53 -25.85
CA GLN A 698 21.75 35.24 -27.27
C GLN A 698 23.05 34.55 -27.62
N VAL A 699 23.10 33.93 -28.81
CA VAL A 699 24.33 33.34 -29.34
C VAL A 699 25.39 34.43 -29.46
N GLY A 700 26.57 34.18 -28.92
CA GLY A 700 27.68 35.13 -28.88
C GLY A 700 27.83 35.87 -27.54
N ASP A 701 26.84 35.87 -26.67
CA ASP A 701 26.91 36.53 -25.37
C ASP A 701 28.03 35.92 -24.50
N LYS A 702 28.77 36.83 -23.82
CA LYS A 702 29.74 36.45 -22.82
C LYS A 702 29.01 36.24 -21.48
N ILE A 703 29.29 35.14 -20.81
CA ILE A 703 28.66 34.80 -19.55
C ILE A 703 29.70 34.33 -18.52
N ILE A 704 29.31 34.37 -17.26
CA ILE A 704 30.07 33.81 -16.15
C ILE A 704 29.22 32.72 -15.51
N HIS A 705 29.78 31.52 -15.45
CA HIS A 705 29.22 30.37 -14.72
C HIS A 705 29.96 30.18 -13.40
N ASN A 706 29.26 29.94 -12.30
CA ASN A 706 29.85 29.87 -10.95
C ASN A 706 30.98 28.82 -10.82
N VAL A 707 30.88 27.71 -11.56
CA VAL A 707 31.86 26.61 -11.49
C VAL A 707 32.85 26.66 -12.66
N PHE A 708 32.41 27.01 -13.88
CA PHE A 708 33.21 26.91 -15.10
C PHE A 708 33.84 28.25 -15.52
N GLY A 709 33.58 29.34 -14.76
CA GLY A 709 34.12 30.66 -15.05
C GLY A 709 33.54 31.31 -16.30
N GLN A 710 34.38 32.14 -17.00
CA GLN A 710 33.95 32.84 -18.19
C GLN A 710 33.75 31.92 -19.39
N GLY A 711 32.69 32.16 -20.15
CA GLY A 711 32.39 31.42 -21.35
C GLY A 711 31.57 32.25 -22.37
N ARG A 712 31.40 31.69 -23.59
CA ARG A 712 30.61 32.31 -24.65
C ARG A 712 29.58 31.33 -25.17
N ILE A 713 28.34 31.76 -25.33
CA ILE A 713 27.24 30.98 -25.89
C ILE A 713 27.51 30.71 -27.37
N LYS A 714 27.56 29.44 -27.73
CA LYS A 714 27.82 28.99 -29.12
C LYS A 714 26.53 28.68 -29.86
N SER A 715 25.55 28.09 -29.19
CA SER A 715 24.23 27.82 -29.76
C SER A 715 23.19 27.72 -28.65
N ILE A 716 21.94 27.86 -29.05
CA ILE A 716 20.77 27.72 -28.19
C ILE A 716 20.05 26.45 -28.63
N LEU A 717 19.86 25.52 -27.70
CA LEU A 717 19.18 24.25 -27.90
C LEU A 717 17.76 24.36 -27.32
N SER A 718 16.85 24.95 -28.11
CA SER A 718 15.48 25.24 -27.67
C SER A 718 14.68 23.97 -27.35
N ASP A 719 14.95 22.86 -28.06
CA ASP A 719 14.38 21.53 -27.83
C ASP A 719 14.75 20.93 -26.46
N ARG A 720 15.87 21.40 -25.89
CA ARG A 720 16.40 20.95 -24.59
C ARG A 720 16.38 22.01 -23.50
N ASN A 721 15.86 23.21 -23.81
CA ASN A 721 15.90 24.39 -22.91
C ASN A 721 17.33 24.60 -22.35
N ALA A 722 18.33 24.67 -23.23
CA ALA A 722 19.72 24.73 -22.83
C ALA A 722 20.57 25.59 -23.78
N TYR A 723 21.67 26.14 -23.22
CA TYR A 723 22.74 26.80 -23.97
C TYR A 723 23.90 25.85 -24.22
N MET A 724 24.45 25.83 -25.41
CA MET A 724 25.78 25.26 -25.64
C MET A 724 26.82 26.36 -25.42
N ILE A 725 27.65 26.21 -24.38
CA ILE A 725 28.61 27.26 -23.96
C ILE A 725 30.02 26.72 -24.07
N LYS A 726 30.90 27.51 -24.72
CA LYS A 726 32.34 27.30 -24.72
C LYS A 726 32.97 28.15 -23.61
N PHE A 727 33.46 27.49 -22.57
CA PHE A 727 34.16 28.11 -21.47
C PHE A 727 35.67 28.29 -21.83
N GLU A 728 36.29 29.32 -21.27
CA GLU A 728 37.70 29.63 -21.56
C GLU A 728 38.67 28.58 -21.05
N GLN A 729 38.34 27.95 -19.92
CA GLN A 729 39.16 26.94 -19.25
C GLN A 729 38.86 25.48 -19.64
N ILE A 730 37.89 25.26 -20.54
CA ILE A 730 37.44 23.91 -20.91
C ILE A 730 37.51 23.73 -22.43
N GLU A 731 38.21 22.68 -22.89
CA GLU A 731 38.42 22.43 -24.34
C GLU A 731 37.12 22.12 -25.09
N THR A 732 36.18 21.41 -24.48
CA THR A 732 34.91 21.02 -25.13
C THR A 732 33.77 21.88 -24.67
N PRO A 733 32.83 22.31 -25.56
CA PRO A 733 31.62 23.01 -25.13
C PRO A 733 30.79 22.20 -24.15
N ARG A 734 30.09 22.86 -23.25
CA ARG A 734 29.15 22.24 -22.31
C ARG A 734 27.73 22.65 -22.64
N ILE A 735 26.79 21.71 -22.45
CA ILE A 735 25.37 21.99 -22.56
C ILE A 735 24.90 22.37 -21.15
N ILE A 736 24.50 23.61 -20.98
CA ILE A 736 24.03 24.18 -19.71
C ILE A 736 22.56 24.51 -19.84
N SER A 737 21.73 23.95 -19.00
CA SER A 737 20.30 24.22 -19.00
C SER A 737 20.02 25.72 -18.76
N PHE A 738 18.98 26.30 -19.39
CA PHE A 738 18.49 27.65 -19.11
C PHE A 738 18.20 27.85 -17.61
N ARG A 739 17.99 26.78 -16.89
CA ARG A 739 17.70 26.78 -15.45
C ARG A 739 18.92 27.12 -14.58
N VAL A 740 20.14 27.03 -15.11
CA VAL A 740 21.35 27.34 -14.35
C VAL A 740 21.58 28.83 -14.33
N PRO A 741 21.75 29.47 -13.15
CA PRO A 741 22.02 30.87 -13.06
C PRO A 741 23.41 31.20 -13.65
N ILE A 742 23.40 31.84 -14.81
CA ILE A 742 24.59 32.40 -15.44
C ILE A 742 24.45 33.93 -15.46
N LYS A 743 25.56 34.66 -15.30
CA LYS A 743 25.59 36.11 -15.30
C LYS A 743 26.19 36.60 -16.62
N ARG A 744 25.81 37.80 -17.08
CA ARG A 744 26.57 38.49 -18.14
C ARG A 744 27.96 38.81 -17.65
N ALA A 745 28.98 38.53 -18.49
CA ALA A 745 30.36 38.83 -18.16
C ALA A 745 30.66 40.34 -18.37
#